data_2e1e2bb0a566acdde78b950a449e6637
#
_entry.id   2e1e2bb0a566acdde78b950a449e6637
#
_cell.length_a   1.000
_cell.length_b   1.000
_cell.length_c   1.000
_cell.angle_alpha   90.00
_cell.angle_beta   90.00
_cell.angle_gamma   90.00
#
_symmetry.space_group_name_H-M   'P 1'
#
loop_
_entity.id
_entity.type
_entity.pdbx_description
1 polymer ?
#
loop_
_entity_poly.entity_id
_entity_poly.type
_entity_poly.pdbx_seq_one_letter_code
_entity_poly.pdbx_strand_id
1 'polypeptide(L)'
;MKTPTLFLVLTLSVGALFADEFAPLFPFVITGDVGGNITDVSAWNDAPAGKHGFIRVEGDTFVNDQGRVLFWGTNTCFSMNFPEKVEAEKVAARFARLGFNCVRLHHMDREDIWGGRNAKSLTVIDPAQLDKLDYYIYQLKKKGIYVNLNLHVSRQMDERDGFADKDKRPRLDKGLDNFYPPFIELQKKYAQDLLEHVNPYTKTAYKDEPAIAMIEINNENSVVSQWARGDGTILNMPPPYSTEFRRQWNEFLKAKYKTADALAEAWGHFDIPLGDEMLVVTPDRDETKKWTVEAQSDTKYKRTSLGNGIMRLEVEDKGSRSFHPQLLARNLKVEKGKPYTFTFRAKADGAKTVTLLLRRNLAPWNNIGFRKVIDLTTEWQTFSFTFRAAEDEGKARFDITGIPPGSYEFADSSLKPGGAVTLKADQRLEAGTVPLVDKTGSGLSAMAANDFCEFLFDIENKYWPEMYRFIKDELGAKQPISGTQMGYGSTTIQAKLDYADNHAYWNHPQFPGRRWDSNNWTVSNQALVNHLDANVLPGLATARPAGKPYMVSEFDSPYPNQYCAEALPILAAFGRFQGWDGFFHFAYSHSRAKINQKRASGFFDMAGNTVKLAYQPACAAMFRRGDVAEGKTVILGGMDAVKELELFKHGKRFNFQGIGLDPRLGLLHRTALDLTGEQTDKIPEIPIRQSGRVFTYSSDTEQLSAVMELKNGGNYTVNTPNSKLFTGFQTDDTVSLKDVSIKCGKTRLNWATIAIVSMNGNNFDPATANGKPIRILVTATGQMLNTDMVIEQLGRNRITVGSRWGKEPVLCEGIPFSLRFEKAKALKCFPLDEDGNRRDEIKSDGNTVELGPQYKTVWYEIELR
;
A
#
# COMPACT_ATOMS: atom_id res chain seq x y z
N MET A 1 55.21 28.73 23.46
CA MET A 1 55.42 28.93 22.03
C MET A 1 55.40 27.54 21.37
N LYS A 2 54.33 27.13 20.79
CA LYS A 2 54.23 25.96 19.94
C LYS A 2 53.47 26.38 18.66
N THR A 3 54.20 26.40 17.57
CA THR A 3 53.76 26.79 16.22
C THR A 3 52.78 25.73 15.68
N PRO A 4 51.62 26.08 15.08
CA PRO A 4 50.80 25.12 14.38
C PRO A 4 51.28 24.95 12.93
N THR A 5 51.51 23.70 12.55
CA THR A 5 51.86 23.31 11.18
C THR A 5 50.57 23.30 10.35
N LEU A 6 50.55 24.16 9.35
CA LEU A 6 49.49 24.28 8.37
C LEU A 6 49.65 23.17 7.30
N PHE A 7 48.78 22.17 7.24
CA PHE A 7 48.69 21.23 6.14
C PHE A 7 47.87 21.84 5.00
N LEU A 8 48.55 22.22 3.94
CA LEU A 8 47.96 22.64 2.68
C LEU A 8 47.55 21.37 1.89
N VAL A 9 46.25 21.03 1.88
CA VAL A 9 45.75 19.98 1.00
C VAL A 9 45.50 20.61 -0.38
N LEU A 10 46.42 20.33 -1.31
CA LEU A 10 46.24 20.62 -2.73
C LEU A 10 45.26 19.59 -3.31
N THR A 11 43.99 19.95 -3.45
CA THR A 11 43.03 19.20 -4.27
C THR A 11 43.29 19.52 -5.74
N LEU A 12 44.08 18.68 -6.41
CA LEU A 12 44.12 18.65 -7.87
C LEU A 12 42.76 18.08 -8.36
N SER A 13 41.87 18.95 -8.74
CA SER A 13 40.72 18.58 -9.56
C SER A 13 41.21 18.25 -10.98
N VAL A 14 41.53 16.98 -11.21
CA VAL A 14 41.61 16.44 -12.56
C VAL A 14 40.18 16.30 -13.07
N GLY A 15 39.65 17.32 -13.66
CA GLY A 15 38.46 17.26 -14.48
C GLY A 15 38.76 16.45 -15.74
N ALA A 16 38.72 15.13 -15.65
CA ALA A 16 38.60 14.31 -16.85
C ALA A 16 37.21 14.61 -17.44
N LEU A 17 37.17 15.36 -18.52
CA LEU A 17 36.05 15.40 -19.45
C LEU A 17 35.91 13.99 -20.06
N PHE A 18 35.24 13.06 -19.33
CA PHE A 18 34.62 11.93 -19.97
C PHE A 18 33.44 12.50 -20.75
N ALA A 19 33.50 12.48 -22.07
CA ALA A 19 32.33 12.68 -22.91
C ALA A 19 31.27 11.69 -22.40
N ASP A 20 30.11 12.21 -21.99
CA ASP A 20 28.97 11.36 -21.54
C ASP A 20 28.69 10.38 -22.71
N GLU A 21 28.78 9.07 -22.44
CA GLU A 21 28.53 8.01 -23.43
C GLU A 21 27.11 8.12 -24.02
N PHE A 22 26.24 8.84 -23.34
CA PHE A 22 24.83 8.97 -23.68
C PHE A 22 24.46 10.38 -24.14
N ALA A 23 23.47 10.49 -25.01
CA ALA A 23 22.94 11.78 -25.43
C ALA A 23 22.37 12.54 -24.19
N PRO A 24 22.48 13.89 -24.17
CA PRO A 24 21.94 14.70 -23.11
C PRO A 24 20.44 14.47 -22.93
N LEU A 25 19.96 14.54 -21.67
CA LEU A 25 18.53 14.60 -21.40
C LEU A 25 17.95 15.88 -22.03
N PHE A 26 16.70 15.82 -22.46
CA PHE A 26 16.03 16.92 -23.11
C PHE A 26 14.72 17.31 -22.39
N PRO A 27 14.31 18.59 -22.43
CA PRO A 27 13.03 19.02 -21.92
C PRO A 27 11.87 18.34 -22.66
N PHE A 28 10.90 17.79 -21.90
CA PHE A 28 9.65 17.27 -22.47
C PHE A 28 8.54 17.33 -21.43
N VAL A 29 7.67 18.34 -21.56
CA VAL A 29 6.64 18.63 -20.54
C VAL A 29 5.27 18.33 -21.10
N ILE A 30 4.67 17.25 -20.67
CA ILE A 30 3.30 16.90 -21.07
C ILE A 30 2.31 17.64 -20.18
N THR A 31 1.50 18.51 -20.79
CA THR A 31 0.39 19.19 -20.11
C THR A 31 -0.95 18.49 -20.33
N GLY A 32 -1.17 17.88 -21.48
CA GLY A 32 -2.47 17.35 -21.92
C GLY A 32 -3.50 18.44 -22.25
N ASP A 33 -3.05 19.68 -22.48
CA ASP A 33 -3.94 20.82 -22.74
C ASP A 33 -4.31 20.95 -24.23
N VAL A 34 -3.53 20.41 -25.13
CA VAL A 34 -3.79 20.37 -26.57
C VAL A 34 -4.42 19.03 -26.96
N GLY A 35 -5.41 19.05 -27.82
CA GLY A 35 -6.12 17.87 -28.29
C GLY A 35 -6.25 17.80 -29.81
N GLY A 36 -6.93 16.77 -30.32
CA GLY A 36 -7.18 16.55 -31.75
C GLY A 36 -6.07 15.82 -32.49
N ASN A 37 -5.08 15.30 -31.78
CA ASN A 37 -3.97 14.49 -32.28
C ASN A 37 -4.02 13.04 -31.79
N ILE A 38 -3.00 12.23 -32.07
CA ILE A 38 -3.01 10.81 -31.76
C ILE A 38 -2.94 10.51 -30.25
N THR A 39 -2.48 11.46 -29.42
CA THR A 39 -2.41 11.29 -27.95
C THR A 39 -3.74 11.66 -27.27
N ASP A 40 -4.67 12.27 -27.99
CA ASP A 40 -5.99 12.64 -27.48
C ASP A 40 -6.98 11.47 -27.64
N VAL A 41 -7.30 10.83 -26.54
CA VAL A 41 -8.28 9.74 -26.47
C VAL A 41 -9.61 10.14 -25.83
N SER A 42 -9.90 11.45 -25.76
CA SER A 42 -11.14 11.97 -25.16
C SER A 42 -12.40 11.43 -25.83
N ALA A 43 -12.34 11.09 -27.12
CA ALA A 43 -13.44 10.49 -27.88
C ALA A 43 -13.84 9.08 -27.37
N TRP A 44 -13.00 8.43 -26.53
CA TRP A 44 -13.34 7.16 -25.91
C TRP A 44 -14.28 7.33 -24.70
N ASN A 45 -14.47 8.55 -24.22
CA ASN A 45 -15.41 8.84 -23.14
C ASN A 45 -16.81 9.06 -23.67
N ASP A 46 -17.75 8.35 -23.08
CA ASP A 46 -19.18 8.53 -23.34
C ASP A 46 -19.71 9.77 -22.62
N ALA A 47 -19.62 10.93 -23.26
CA ALA A 47 -20.06 12.19 -22.68
C ALA A 47 -21.56 12.45 -22.93
N PRO A 48 -22.28 13.00 -21.92
CA PRO A 48 -21.89 13.21 -20.54
C PRO A 48 -21.86 11.88 -19.74
N ALA A 49 -21.03 11.82 -18.69
CA ALA A 49 -21.06 10.68 -17.80
C ALA A 49 -22.45 10.49 -17.20
N GLY A 50 -22.86 9.22 -17.04
CA GLY A 50 -24.21 8.91 -16.54
C GLY A 50 -25.33 8.97 -17.59
N LYS A 51 -25.04 9.29 -18.86
CA LYS A 51 -26.06 9.32 -19.92
C LYS A 51 -26.71 7.94 -20.20
N HIS A 52 -26.04 6.86 -19.79
CA HIS A 52 -26.52 5.48 -19.89
C HIS A 52 -26.98 4.92 -18.54
N GLY A 53 -27.54 5.79 -17.70
CA GLY A 53 -28.05 5.41 -16.39
C GLY A 53 -26.96 5.29 -15.30
N PHE A 54 -27.36 4.78 -14.16
CA PHE A 54 -26.48 4.55 -13.02
C PHE A 54 -25.53 3.37 -13.26
N ILE A 55 -24.36 3.47 -12.66
CA ILE A 55 -23.51 2.29 -12.48
C ILE A 55 -24.18 1.35 -11.49
N ARG A 56 -24.29 0.09 -11.86
CA ARG A 56 -24.87 -1.00 -11.05
C ARG A 56 -23.87 -2.16 -10.95
N VAL A 57 -24.13 -3.06 -10.03
CA VAL A 57 -23.39 -4.31 -9.87
C VAL A 57 -24.21 -5.46 -10.48
N GLU A 58 -23.60 -6.21 -11.40
CA GLU A 58 -24.14 -7.46 -11.92
C GLU A 58 -23.07 -8.55 -11.82
N GLY A 59 -23.29 -9.50 -10.91
CA GLY A 59 -22.29 -10.52 -10.61
C GLY A 59 -20.97 -9.92 -10.08
N ASP A 60 -19.89 -10.13 -10.78
CA ASP A 60 -18.55 -9.66 -10.44
C ASP A 60 -18.11 -8.43 -11.25
N THR A 61 -19.05 -7.69 -11.88
CA THR A 61 -18.74 -6.53 -12.74
C THR A 61 -19.61 -5.32 -12.47
N PHE A 62 -19.08 -4.13 -12.80
CA PHE A 62 -19.88 -2.92 -12.94
C PHE A 62 -20.52 -2.85 -14.33
N VAL A 63 -21.78 -2.45 -14.37
CA VAL A 63 -22.54 -2.27 -15.60
C VAL A 63 -23.32 -0.95 -15.60
N ASN A 64 -23.67 -0.46 -16.80
CA ASN A 64 -24.72 0.51 -17.06
C ASN A 64 -25.67 -0.06 -18.13
N ASP A 65 -26.56 0.76 -18.68
CA ASP A 65 -27.55 0.29 -19.68
C ASP A 65 -26.91 -0.12 -21.03
N GLN A 66 -25.61 0.12 -21.23
CA GLN A 66 -24.85 -0.34 -22.40
C GLN A 66 -24.03 -1.63 -22.14
N GLY A 67 -24.01 -2.12 -20.91
CA GLY A 67 -23.24 -3.28 -20.49
C GLY A 67 -22.08 -2.95 -19.55
N ARG A 68 -21.04 -3.78 -19.56
CA ARG A 68 -19.90 -3.67 -18.63
C ARG A 68 -19.14 -2.35 -18.76
N VAL A 69 -18.82 -1.75 -17.62
CA VAL A 69 -18.03 -0.53 -17.53
C VAL A 69 -16.70 -0.80 -16.82
N LEU A 70 -15.61 -0.37 -17.46
CA LEU A 70 -14.27 -0.44 -16.90
C LEU A 70 -13.76 0.98 -16.59
N PHE A 71 -13.15 1.16 -15.42
CA PHE A 71 -12.68 2.46 -14.96
C PHE A 71 -11.14 2.55 -15.02
N TRP A 72 -10.62 3.42 -15.88
CA TRP A 72 -9.23 3.86 -15.84
C TRP A 72 -9.21 5.26 -15.24
N GLY A 73 -8.70 5.39 -14.02
CA GLY A 73 -8.90 6.58 -13.22
C GLY A 73 -7.64 7.14 -12.57
N THR A 74 -7.84 8.25 -11.89
CA THR A 74 -6.82 8.87 -11.03
C THR A 74 -7.47 9.45 -9.79
N ASN A 75 -6.66 9.68 -8.75
CA ASN A 75 -7.08 10.40 -7.56
C ASN A 75 -6.78 11.90 -7.69
N THR A 76 -7.70 12.74 -7.19
CA THR A 76 -7.43 14.12 -6.82
C THR A 76 -7.55 14.24 -5.31
N CYS A 77 -6.58 14.92 -4.66
CA CYS A 77 -6.46 14.89 -3.21
C CYS A 77 -6.47 16.30 -2.61
N PHE A 78 -7.05 16.43 -1.42
CA PHE A 78 -7.08 17.69 -0.65
C PHE A 78 -7.62 18.86 -1.48
N SER A 79 -6.90 20.00 -1.54
CA SER A 79 -7.33 21.19 -2.26
C SER A 79 -7.49 20.99 -3.79
N MET A 80 -6.93 19.90 -4.35
CA MET A 80 -7.14 19.56 -5.76
C MET A 80 -8.60 19.20 -6.09
N ASN A 81 -9.39 18.77 -5.10
CA ASN A 81 -10.83 18.53 -5.26
C ASN A 81 -11.66 19.83 -5.39
N PHE A 82 -11.06 20.98 -5.11
CA PHE A 82 -11.70 22.30 -5.08
C PHE A 82 -10.98 23.32 -5.99
N PRO A 83 -10.77 22.99 -7.29
CA PRO A 83 -10.10 23.89 -8.22
C PRO A 83 -10.96 25.12 -8.50
N GLU A 84 -10.34 26.23 -8.90
CA GLU A 84 -11.06 27.37 -9.42
C GLU A 84 -11.79 27.00 -10.73
N LYS A 85 -12.91 27.64 -11.05
CA LYS A 85 -13.78 27.22 -12.16
C LYS A 85 -13.04 27.08 -13.50
N VAL A 86 -12.17 28.02 -13.83
CA VAL A 86 -11.35 27.98 -15.06
C VAL A 86 -10.41 26.76 -15.05
N GLU A 87 -9.82 26.45 -13.89
CA GLU A 87 -8.95 25.28 -13.75
C GLU A 87 -9.75 23.96 -13.78
N ALA A 88 -10.96 23.93 -13.23
CA ALA A 88 -11.86 22.77 -13.32
C ALA A 88 -12.17 22.38 -14.76
N GLU A 89 -12.48 23.35 -15.63
CA GLU A 89 -12.72 23.13 -17.06
C GLU A 89 -11.49 22.54 -17.76
N LYS A 90 -10.32 23.13 -17.48
CA LYS A 90 -9.04 22.72 -18.05
C LYS A 90 -8.64 21.30 -17.63
N VAL A 91 -8.75 21.02 -16.33
CA VAL A 91 -8.42 19.70 -15.77
C VAL A 91 -9.34 18.61 -16.30
N ALA A 92 -10.65 18.85 -16.36
CA ALA A 92 -11.58 17.88 -16.90
C ALA A 92 -11.31 17.57 -18.38
N ALA A 93 -10.95 18.56 -19.18
CA ALA A 93 -10.56 18.36 -20.58
C ALA A 93 -9.25 17.58 -20.69
N ARG A 94 -8.24 17.91 -19.88
CA ARG A 94 -6.97 17.21 -19.78
C ARG A 94 -7.15 15.74 -19.42
N PHE A 95 -7.96 15.46 -18.42
CA PHE A 95 -8.23 14.08 -17.98
C PHE A 95 -8.88 13.24 -19.07
N ALA A 96 -9.86 13.80 -19.78
CA ALA A 96 -10.47 13.10 -20.90
C ALA A 96 -9.45 12.78 -22.01
N ARG A 97 -8.58 13.72 -22.37
CA ARG A 97 -7.53 13.50 -23.40
C ARG A 97 -6.53 12.45 -22.98
N LEU A 98 -6.19 12.37 -21.69
CA LEU A 98 -5.31 11.35 -21.13
C LEU A 98 -5.97 9.97 -21.00
N GLY A 99 -7.29 9.86 -21.26
CA GLY A 99 -8.01 8.59 -21.23
C GLY A 99 -8.65 8.24 -19.90
N PHE A 100 -8.63 9.14 -18.91
CA PHE A 100 -9.36 8.91 -17.66
C PHE A 100 -10.86 9.02 -17.89
N ASN A 101 -11.61 8.05 -17.37
CA ASN A 101 -13.06 8.06 -17.32
C ASN A 101 -13.65 8.01 -15.91
N CYS A 102 -12.80 8.06 -14.88
CA CYS A 102 -13.24 8.24 -13.50
C CYS A 102 -12.19 8.99 -12.67
N VAL A 103 -12.66 9.81 -11.73
CA VAL A 103 -11.82 10.51 -10.75
C VAL A 103 -12.30 10.18 -9.35
N ARG A 104 -11.40 9.74 -8.50
CA ARG A 104 -11.66 9.54 -7.06
C ARG A 104 -11.33 10.82 -6.31
N LEU A 105 -12.34 11.39 -5.65
CA LEU A 105 -12.21 12.59 -4.83
C LEU A 105 -11.77 12.19 -3.42
N HIS A 106 -10.48 12.34 -3.15
CA HIS A 106 -9.84 11.80 -1.97
C HIS A 106 -9.39 12.90 -0.99
N HIS A 107 -9.45 12.66 0.31
CA HIS A 107 -9.13 13.64 1.36
C HIS A 107 -9.97 14.94 1.32
N MET A 108 -11.21 14.88 0.87
CA MET A 108 -12.10 16.06 0.91
C MET A 108 -12.39 16.50 2.35
N ASP A 109 -12.54 15.53 3.24
CA ASP A 109 -12.99 15.65 4.63
C ASP A 109 -11.96 16.24 5.60
N ARG A 110 -10.71 16.52 5.16
CA ARG A 110 -9.66 16.95 6.08
C ARG A 110 -9.79 18.41 6.51
N GLU A 111 -9.61 19.35 5.59
CA GLU A 111 -9.61 20.79 5.88
C GLU A 111 -10.42 21.58 4.85
N ASP A 112 -10.24 21.26 3.57
CA ASP A 112 -10.69 22.12 2.47
C ASP A 112 -12.21 22.27 2.41
N ILE A 113 -12.97 21.19 2.57
CA ILE A 113 -14.44 21.23 2.49
C ILE A 113 -15.08 22.06 3.63
N TRP A 114 -14.35 22.23 4.72
CA TRP A 114 -14.80 23.01 5.89
C TRP A 114 -14.40 24.50 5.82
N GLY A 115 -13.73 24.93 4.73
CA GLY A 115 -13.21 26.31 4.58
C GLY A 115 -11.72 26.46 4.89
N GLY A 116 -10.99 25.34 5.01
CA GLY A 116 -9.54 25.32 5.23
C GLY A 116 -9.12 25.33 6.69
N ARG A 117 -7.84 25.62 6.95
CA ARG A 117 -7.24 25.56 8.30
C ARG A 117 -7.91 26.45 9.36
N ASN A 118 -8.50 27.54 8.93
CA ASN A 118 -9.15 28.51 9.81
C ASN A 118 -10.66 28.27 9.95
N ALA A 119 -11.16 27.12 9.53
CA ALA A 119 -12.56 26.76 9.66
C ALA A 119 -13.01 26.84 11.13
N LYS A 120 -14.18 27.42 11.36
CA LYS A 120 -14.75 27.57 12.72
C LYS A 120 -15.39 26.26 13.21
N SER A 121 -15.73 25.36 12.29
CA SER A 121 -16.33 24.06 12.55
C SER A 121 -15.84 23.07 11.50
N LEU A 122 -15.74 21.79 11.87
CA LEU A 122 -15.49 20.69 10.96
C LEU A 122 -16.76 19.82 10.73
N THR A 123 -17.93 20.40 11.05
CA THR A 123 -19.25 19.74 10.89
C THR A 123 -20.17 20.47 9.92
N VAL A 124 -19.76 21.65 9.45
CA VAL A 124 -20.53 22.48 8.52
C VAL A 124 -19.72 22.67 7.24
N ILE A 125 -20.25 22.18 6.14
CA ILE A 125 -19.63 22.30 4.81
C ILE A 125 -19.61 23.79 4.42
N ASP A 126 -18.44 24.28 3.99
CA ASP A 126 -18.27 25.66 3.52
C ASP A 126 -18.93 25.83 2.14
N PRO A 127 -19.89 26.77 1.98
CA PRO A 127 -20.62 26.93 0.72
C PRO A 127 -19.74 27.30 -0.49
N ALA A 128 -18.63 28.03 -0.26
CA ALA A 128 -17.71 28.41 -1.34
C ALA A 128 -16.88 27.24 -1.82
N GLN A 129 -16.48 26.34 -0.92
CA GLN A 129 -15.80 25.12 -1.32
C GLN A 129 -16.77 24.14 -1.99
N LEU A 130 -18.00 24.04 -1.49
CA LEU A 130 -19.03 23.20 -2.09
C LEU A 130 -19.35 23.64 -3.53
N ASP A 131 -19.46 24.96 -3.81
CA ASP A 131 -19.66 25.49 -5.18
C ASP A 131 -18.50 25.10 -6.12
N LYS A 132 -17.25 25.09 -5.62
CA LYS A 132 -16.10 24.61 -6.42
C LYS A 132 -16.18 23.12 -6.71
N LEU A 133 -16.52 22.30 -5.72
CA LEU A 133 -16.71 20.86 -5.86
C LEU A 133 -17.84 20.56 -6.85
N ASP A 134 -18.99 21.22 -6.71
CA ASP A 134 -20.14 21.12 -7.61
C ASP A 134 -19.76 21.41 -9.06
N TYR A 135 -19.04 22.50 -9.27
CA TYR A 135 -18.58 22.89 -10.60
C TYR A 135 -17.57 21.93 -11.18
N TYR A 136 -16.67 21.40 -10.36
CA TYR A 136 -15.69 20.40 -10.78
C TYR A 136 -16.37 19.11 -11.21
N ILE A 137 -17.29 18.57 -10.42
CA ILE A 137 -18.10 17.39 -10.76
C ILE A 137 -18.88 17.63 -12.07
N TYR A 138 -19.50 18.81 -12.24
CA TYR A 138 -20.20 19.17 -13.46
C TYR A 138 -19.28 19.15 -14.69
N GLN A 139 -18.05 19.69 -14.59
CA GLN A 139 -17.09 19.68 -15.70
C GLN A 139 -16.60 18.28 -16.03
N LEU A 140 -16.32 17.43 -15.01
CA LEU A 140 -16.00 16.02 -15.20
C LEU A 140 -17.13 15.30 -15.95
N LYS A 141 -18.37 15.45 -15.48
CA LYS A 141 -19.57 14.90 -16.12
C LYS A 141 -19.65 15.28 -17.61
N LYS A 142 -19.47 16.57 -17.95
CA LYS A 142 -19.51 17.05 -19.34
C LYS A 142 -18.48 16.36 -20.24
N LYS A 143 -17.36 15.91 -19.69
CA LYS A 143 -16.29 15.22 -20.40
C LYS A 143 -16.40 13.68 -20.39
N GLY A 144 -17.53 13.15 -19.91
CA GLY A 144 -17.75 11.71 -19.80
C GLY A 144 -16.91 11.04 -18.72
N ILE A 145 -16.52 11.80 -17.67
CA ILE A 145 -15.71 11.33 -16.57
C ILE A 145 -16.61 11.16 -15.35
N TYR A 146 -16.67 9.94 -14.85
CA TYR A 146 -17.39 9.60 -13.62
C TYR A 146 -16.61 10.04 -12.37
N VAL A 147 -17.30 10.05 -11.24
CA VAL A 147 -16.74 10.40 -9.93
C VAL A 147 -16.91 9.24 -8.96
N ASN A 148 -15.86 8.94 -8.20
CA ASN A 148 -15.90 8.13 -7.00
C ASN A 148 -15.81 9.06 -5.77
N LEU A 149 -16.82 9.05 -4.92
CA LEU A 149 -16.87 9.85 -3.69
C LEU A 149 -16.31 9.05 -2.51
N ASN A 150 -15.18 9.49 -1.98
CA ASN A 150 -14.61 8.90 -0.78
C ASN A 150 -14.96 9.77 0.44
N LEU A 151 -15.87 9.29 1.30
CA LEU A 151 -16.49 10.10 2.34
C LEU A 151 -15.56 10.37 3.53
N HIS A 152 -15.03 9.31 4.18
CA HIS A 152 -14.17 9.47 5.35
C HIS A 152 -12.75 9.00 5.07
N VAL A 153 -11.79 9.91 5.11
CA VAL A 153 -10.37 9.62 4.80
C VAL A 153 -9.43 10.09 5.92
N SER A 154 -9.50 11.38 6.25
CA SER A 154 -8.51 12.01 7.12
C SER A 154 -9.08 13.16 7.93
N ARG A 155 -10.38 13.17 8.16
CA ARG A 155 -11.07 14.14 9.00
C ARG A 155 -10.43 14.16 10.39
N GLN A 156 -10.07 15.35 10.85
CA GLN A 156 -9.52 15.56 12.18
C GLN A 156 -10.58 16.19 13.05
N MET A 157 -10.99 15.46 14.09
CA MET A 157 -11.89 15.97 15.11
C MET A 157 -11.10 16.70 16.21
N ASP A 158 -11.60 17.82 16.66
CA ASP A 158 -11.00 18.57 17.75
C ASP A 158 -12.08 19.25 18.63
N GLU A 159 -11.68 20.18 19.44
CA GLU A 159 -12.59 20.88 20.36
C GLU A 159 -13.71 21.63 19.64
N ARG A 160 -13.53 22.00 18.36
CA ARG A 160 -14.56 22.62 17.53
C ARG A 160 -15.75 21.70 17.27
N ASP A 161 -15.52 20.38 17.33
CA ASP A 161 -16.53 19.35 17.11
C ASP A 161 -16.96 18.69 18.43
N GLY A 162 -16.53 19.23 19.59
CA GLY A 162 -16.85 18.68 20.91
C GLY A 162 -15.97 17.50 21.33
N PHE A 163 -14.85 17.27 20.67
CA PHE A 163 -13.92 16.19 21.00
C PHE A 163 -12.73 16.74 21.82
N ALA A 164 -12.55 16.19 23.02
CA ALA A 164 -11.42 16.53 23.89
C ALA A 164 -10.17 15.69 23.58
N ASP A 165 -9.02 16.14 24.07
CA ASP A 165 -7.77 15.38 24.07
C ASP A 165 -7.30 14.91 22.69
N LYS A 166 -7.41 15.76 21.67
CA LYS A 166 -7.00 15.46 20.28
C LYS A 166 -5.59 14.90 20.15
N ASP A 167 -4.67 15.30 21.00
CA ASP A 167 -3.27 14.86 20.97
C ASP A 167 -3.07 13.42 21.48
N LYS A 168 -4.07 12.87 22.18
CA LYS A 168 -4.07 11.52 22.73
C LYS A 168 -4.90 10.54 21.92
N ARG A 169 -5.68 11.00 20.94
CA ARG A 169 -6.51 10.15 20.08
C ARG A 169 -5.65 9.32 19.12
N PRO A 170 -6.19 8.19 18.60
CA PRO A 170 -5.61 7.53 17.44
C PRO A 170 -5.40 8.51 16.29
N ARG A 171 -4.27 8.37 15.62
CA ARG A 171 -3.94 9.28 14.52
C ARG A 171 -5.02 9.27 13.44
N LEU A 172 -5.44 10.46 12.99
CA LEU A 172 -6.48 10.64 11.97
C LEU A 172 -7.80 9.97 12.34
N ASP A 173 -8.09 9.84 13.63
CA ASP A 173 -9.31 9.23 14.17
C ASP A 173 -9.56 7.77 13.71
N LYS A 174 -8.58 7.15 13.05
CA LYS A 174 -8.69 5.78 12.53
C LYS A 174 -8.92 4.77 13.64
N GLY A 175 -10.01 4.01 13.51
CA GLY A 175 -10.50 3.04 14.49
C GLY A 175 -11.59 3.58 15.42
N LEU A 176 -11.57 4.87 15.80
CA LEU A 176 -12.66 5.49 16.59
C LEU A 176 -13.99 5.50 15.83
N ASP A 177 -13.91 5.79 14.57
CA ASP A 177 -15.03 5.90 13.63
C ASP A 177 -15.81 4.58 13.45
N ASN A 178 -15.23 3.44 13.86
CA ASN A 178 -15.92 2.16 13.75
C ASN A 178 -16.74 1.79 15.00
N PHE A 179 -16.47 2.40 16.15
CA PHE A 179 -17.13 1.96 17.40
C PHE A 179 -17.60 3.11 18.32
N TYR A 180 -17.13 4.36 18.09
CA TYR A 180 -17.50 5.47 18.97
C TYR A 180 -18.75 6.18 18.45
N PRO A 181 -19.94 6.03 19.10
CA PRO A 181 -21.21 6.49 18.56
C PRO A 181 -21.24 7.96 18.16
N PRO A 182 -20.71 8.93 18.96
CA PRO A 182 -20.72 10.33 18.52
C PRO A 182 -19.98 10.57 17.22
N PHE A 183 -18.91 9.78 16.93
CA PHE A 183 -18.18 9.91 15.70
C PHE A 183 -18.90 9.24 14.50
N ILE A 184 -19.59 8.12 14.74
CA ILE A 184 -20.43 7.47 13.74
C ILE A 184 -21.54 8.43 13.30
N GLU A 185 -22.19 9.11 14.25
CA GLU A 185 -23.22 10.10 13.93
C GLU A 185 -22.68 11.29 13.12
N LEU A 186 -21.44 11.76 13.40
CA LEU A 186 -20.82 12.80 12.59
C LEU A 186 -20.47 12.34 11.17
N GLN A 187 -20.11 11.05 10.98
CA GLN A 187 -19.93 10.46 9.65
C GLN A 187 -21.26 10.41 8.89
N LYS A 188 -22.34 9.95 9.55
CA LYS A 188 -23.70 9.94 8.97
C LYS A 188 -24.14 11.34 8.57
N LYS A 189 -23.96 12.32 9.46
CA LYS A 189 -24.31 13.72 9.16
C LYS A 189 -23.55 14.23 7.93
N TYR A 190 -22.24 13.99 7.83
CA TYR A 190 -21.46 14.41 6.68
C TYR A 190 -21.91 13.72 5.39
N ALA A 191 -22.18 12.42 5.44
CA ALA A 191 -22.71 11.67 4.31
C ALA A 191 -24.07 12.24 3.88
N GLN A 192 -24.97 12.56 4.81
CA GLN A 192 -26.27 13.15 4.53
C GLN A 192 -26.13 14.54 3.91
N ASP A 193 -25.37 15.44 4.56
CA ASP A 193 -25.16 16.81 4.09
C ASP A 193 -24.60 16.86 2.65
N LEU A 194 -23.71 15.91 2.30
CA LEU A 194 -23.12 15.85 0.96
C LEU A 194 -24.02 15.15 -0.05
N LEU A 195 -24.61 14.01 0.28
CA LEU A 195 -25.36 13.18 -0.67
C LEU A 195 -26.75 13.75 -0.99
N GLU A 196 -27.38 14.45 -0.05
CA GLU A 196 -28.66 15.14 -0.27
C GLU A 196 -28.49 16.54 -0.88
N HIS A 197 -27.25 17.06 -0.93
CA HIS A 197 -26.98 18.35 -1.56
C HIS A 197 -27.31 18.29 -3.05
N VAL A 198 -28.11 19.27 -3.51
CA VAL A 198 -28.45 19.42 -4.92
C VAL A 198 -27.41 20.31 -5.59
N ASN A 199 -26.60 19.72 -6.47
CA ASN A 199 -25.62 20.44 -7.27
C ASN A 199 -26.30 21.46 -8.16
N PRO A 200 -26.03 22.79 -8.04
CA PRO A 200 -26.71 23.84 -8.78
C PRO A 200 -26.42 23.79 -10.29
N TYR A 201 -25.40 23.11 -10.75
CA TYR A 201 -25.01 22.98 -12.16
C TYR A 201 -25.66 21.77 -12.84
N THR A 202 -25.73 20.60 -12.15
CA THR A 202 -26.37 19.40 -12.68
C THR A 202 -27.87 19.33 -12.38
N LYS A 203 -28.36 20.13 -11.41
CA LYS A 203 -29.74 20.15 -10.90
C LYS A 203 -30.20 18.85 -10.26
N THR A 204 -29.24 18.05 -9.80
CA THR A 204 -29.46 16.71 -9.25
C THR A 204 -28.76 16.60 -7.89
N ALA A 205 -29.39 15.93 -6.91
CA ALA A 205 -28.72 15.61 -5.66
C ALA A 205 -27.60 14.59 -5.90
N TYR A 206 -26.52 14.63 -5.12
CA TYR A 206 -25.40 13.71 -5.33
C TYR A 206 -25.83 12.25 -5.30
N LYS A 207 -26.73 11.88 -4.38
CA LYS A 207 -27.30 10.51 -4.30
C LYS A 207 -28.07 10.08 -5.54
N ASP A 208 -28.55 11.03 -6.34
CA ASP A 208 -29.36 10.83 -7.54
C ASP A 208 -28.60 11.18 -8.84
N GLU A 209 -27.29 11.50 -8.75
CA GLU A 209 -26.44 11.90 -9.89
C GLU A 209 -25.79 10.68 -10.54
N PRO A 210 -26.17 10.26 -11.77
CA PRO A 210 -25.60 9.08 -12.42
C PRO A 210 -24.11 9.23 -12.79
N ALA A 211 -23.58 10.46 -12.85
CA ALA A 211 -22.16 10.70 -13.06
C ALA A 211 -21.31 10.38 -11.80
N ILE A 212 -21.93 10.28 -10.63
CA ILE A 212 -21.29 9.70 -9.45
C ILE A 212 -21.42 8.18 -9.56
N ALA A 213 -20.32 7.52 -9.91
CA ALA A 213 -20.31 6.10 -10.20
C ALA A 213 -20.39 5.24 -8.94
N MET A 214 -19.76 5.69 -7.85
CA MET A 214 -19.62 4.90 -6.63
C MET A 214 -19.32 5.77 -5.41
N ILE A 215 -19.54 5.21 -4.24
CA ILE A 215 -19.31 5.82 -2.93
C ILE A 215 -18.43 4.88 -2.09
N GLU A 216 -17.45 5.44 -1.40
CA GLU A 216 -16.63 4.75 -0.40
C GLU A 216 -16.93 5.32 0.98
N ILE A 217 -17.22 4.46 1.96
CA ILE A 217 -17.51 4.87 3.34
C ILE A 217 -16.24 5.40 4.00
N ASN A 218 -15.18 4.60 4.02
CA ASN A 218 -13.89 4.94 4.64
C ASN A 218 -12.71 4.59 3.76
N ASN A 219 -11.56 5.24 4.03
CA ASN A 219 -10.29 4.92 3.42
C ASN A 219 -9.30 4.32 4.42
N GLU A 220 -8.79 3.11 4.11
CA GLU A 220 -7.69 2.44 4.84
C GLU A 220 -7.89 2.42 6.37
N ASN A 221 -9.08 2.13 6.81
CA ASN A 221 -9.48 2.31 8.19
C ASN A 221 -10.36 1.17 8.69
N SER A 222 -9.95 0.55 9.82
CA SER A 222 -10.76 -0.39 10.56
C SER A 222 -10.12 -0.72 11.92
N VAL A 223 -10.91 -1.18 12.89
CA VAL A 223 -10.39 -1.67 14.18
C VAL A 223 -9.51 -2.91 13.99
N VAL A 224 -9.81 -3.75 13.00
CA VAL A 224 -9.01 -4.94 12.64
C VAL A 224 -7.62 -4.52 12.18
N SER A 225 -7.50 -3.49 11.32
CA SER A 225 -6.21 -3.01 10.85
C SER A 225 -5.38 -2.34 11.97
N GLN A 226 -6.03 -1.62 12.88
CA GLN A 226 -5.35 -1.01 14.04
C GLN A 226 -4.74 -2.08 14.94
N TRP A 227 -5.47 -3.15 15.19
CA TRP A 227 -4.99 -4.31 15.93
C TRP A 227 -3.85 -5.04 15.19
N ALA A 228 -4.01 -5.28 13.89
CA ALA A 228 -3.03 -6.00 13.08
C ALA A 228 -1.67 -5.29 13.04
N ARG A 229 -1.64 -3.97 12.97
CA ARG A 229 -0.41 -3.14 12.97
C ARG A 229 0.37 -3.22 14.28
N GLY A 230 -0.29 -3.54 15.38
CA GLY A 230 0.37 -3.74 16.69
C GLY A 230 0.93 -2.46 17.31
N ASP A 231 0.44 -1.29 16.93
CA ASP A 231 0.89 0.00 17.46
C ASP A 231 0.34 0.33 18.87
N GLY A 232 -0.54 -0.51 19.39
CA GLY A 232 -1.16 -0.36 20.71
C GLY A 232 -2.13 0.81 20.83
N THR A 233 -2.34 1.59 19.79
CA THR A 233 -3.13 2.82 19.84
C THR A 233 -4.55 2.57 20.29
N ILE A 234 -5.19 1.49 19.78
CA ILE A 234 -6.56 1.14 20.14
C ILE A 234 -6.72 0.73 21.63
N LEU A 235 -5.65 0.22 22.26
CA LEU A 235 -5.66 -0.17 23.67
C LEU A 235 -5.36 1.01 24.60
N ASN A 236 -4.68 2.06 24.11
CA ASN A 236 -4.16 3.16 24.89
C ASN A 236 -4.92 4.48 24.66
N MET A 237 -6.15 4.40 24.19
CA MET A 237 -7.00 5.58 24.02
C MET A 237 -7.34 6.23 25.37
N PRO A 238 -7.42 7.57 25.45
CA PRO A 238 -7.92 8.25 26.66
C PRO A 238 -9.44 8.09 26.79
N PRO A 239 -10.00 8.32 27.99
CA PRO A 239 -11.43 8.54 28.12
C PRO A 239 -11.85 9.79 27.29
N PRO A 240 -13.07 9.81 26.72
CA PRO A 240 -14.16 8.81 26.85
C PRO A 240 -14.02 7.60 25.91
N TYR A 241 -13.09 7.60 24.97
CA TYR A 241 -12.97 6.56 23.93
C TYR A 241 -12.67 5.18 24.52
N SER A 242 -11.69 5.09 25.43
CA SER A 242 -11.35 3.84 26.09
C SER A 242 -12.48 3.34 26.99
N THR A 243 -13.29 4.23 27.58
CA THR A 243 -14.45 3.87 28.38
C THR A 243 -15.51 3.19 27.52
N GLU A 244 -15.85 3.78 26.36
CA GLU A 244 -16.83 3.19 25.45
C GLU A 244 -16.33 1.86 24.84
N PHE A 245 -15.07 1.79 24.42
CA PHE A 245 -14.49 0.58 23.86
C PHE A 245 -14.49 -0.58 24.88
N ARG A 246 -14.15 -0.28 26.15
CA ARG A 246 -14.22 -1.25 27.25
C ARG A 246 -15.66 -1.65 27.57
N ARG A 247 -16.63 -0.74 27.49
CA ARG A 247 -18.04 -1.06 27.68
C ARG A 247 -18.51 -2.09 26.64
N GLN A 248 -18.23 -1.85 25.36
CA GLN A 248 -18.59 -2.76 24.26
C GLN A 248 -17.87 -4.13 24.39
N TRP A 249 -16.60 -4.13 24.79
CA TRP A 249 -15.86 -5.36 25.07
C TRP A 249 -16.53 -6.19 26.16
N ASN A 250 -16.90 -5.57 27.25
CA ASN A 250 -17.57 -6.28 28.36
C ASN A 250 -18.98 -6.76 28.01
N GLU A 251 -19.70 -6.01 27.18
CA GLU A 251 -21.00 -6.46 26.66
C GLU A 251 -20.85 -7.68 25.73
N PHE A 252 -19.83 -7.66 24.86
CA PHE A 252 -19.52 -8.81 24.04
C PHE A 252 -19.20 -10.06 24.89
N LEU A 253 -18.37 -9.93 25.91
CA LEU A 253 -18.07 -11.03 26.82
C LEU A 253 -19.30 -11.54 27.59
N LYS A 254 -20.14 -10.63 28.07
CA LYS A 254 -21.41 -11.00 28.76
C LYS A 254 -22.35 -11.76 27.81
N ALA A 255 -22.45 -11.32 26.57
CA ALA A 255 -23.26 -12.00 25.55
C ALA A 255 -22.72 -13.39 25.23
N LYS A 256 -21.41 -13.57 25.21
CA LYS A 256 -20.73 -14.82 24.87
C LYS A 256 -20.77 -15.83 26.03
N TYR A 257 -20.41 -15.42 27.24
CA TYR A 257 -20.17 -16.33 28.39
C TYR A 257 -21.27 -16.34 29.43
N LYS A 258 -22.02 -15.26 29.54
CA LYS A 258 -23.12 -15.05 30.49
C LYS A 258 -22.72 -15.02 31.97
N THR A 259 -21.77 -15.83 32.43
CA THR A 259 -21.29 -15.90 33.80
C THR A 259 -19.75 -15.79 33.89
N ALA A 260 -19.25 -15.32 35.05
CA ALA A 260 -17.81 -15.25 35.31
C ALA A 260 -17.16 -16.65 35.34
N ASP A 261 -17.88 -17.67 35.86
CA ASP A 261 -17.36 -19.03 35.89
C ASP A 261 -17.14 -19.60 34.48
N ALA A 262 -18.11 -19.40 33.56
CA ALA A 262 -17.98 -19.84 32.17
C ALA A 262 -16.84 -19.10 31.45
N LEU A 263 -16.63 -17.80 31.72
CA LEU A 263 -15.50 -17.04 31.23
C LEU A 263 -14.17 -17.60 31.76
N ALA A 264 -14.09 -17.84 33.07
CA ALA A 264 -12.87 -18.35 33.71
C ALA A 264 -12.49 -19.73 33.18
N GLU A 265 -13.47 -20.62 32.99
CA GLU A 265 -13.27 -21.95 32.38
C GLU A 265 -12.77 -21.83 30.95
N ALA A 266 -13.44 -21.03 30.10
CA ALA A 266 -13.08 -20.85 28.70
C ALA A 266 -11.67 -20.22 28.52
N TRP A 267 -11.32 -19.27 29.38
CA TRP A 267 -9.98 -18.65 29.38
C TRP A 267 -8.93 -19.52 30.04
N GLY A 268 -9.30 -20.63 30.61
CA GLY A 268 -8.42 -21.57 31.30
C GLY A 268 -7.71 -20.91 32.49
N HIS A 269 -8.44 -20.13 33.28
CA HIS A 269 -7.92 -19.54 34.50
C HIS A 269 -7.43 -20.61 35.45
N PHE A 270 -6.38 -20.35 36.17
CA PHE A 270 -5.80 -21.27 37.12
C PHE A 270 -5.05 -20.52 38.22
N ASP A 271 -4.87 -21.19 39.35
CA ASP A 271 -4.01 -20.79 40.46
C ASP A 271 -3.23 -22.04 40.92
N ILE A 272 -1.96 -22.12 40.54
CA ILE A 272 -1.07 -23.25 40.79
C ILE A 272 0.09 -22.75 41.63
N PRO A 273 0.36 -23.38 42.81
CA PRO A 273 1.48 -22.98 43.65
C PRO A 273 2.82 -22.94 42.87
N LEU A 274 3.65 -21.96 43.21
CA LEU A 274 4.99 -21.84 42.62
C LEU A 274 5.87 -23.01 43.03
N GLY A 275 6.49 -23.64 42.04
CA GLY A 275 7.48 -24.70 42.25
C GLY A 275 8.90 -24.17 42.46
N ASP A 276 9.87 -25.03 42.18
CA ASP A 276 11.27 -24.72 42.38
C ASP A 276 11.85 -23.71 41.36
N GLU A 277 12.89 -23.00 41.76
CA GLU A 277 13.58 -22.01 40.94
C GLU A 277 14.29 -22.69 39.74
N MET A 278 14.02 -22.18 38.53
CA MET A 278 14.59 -22.69 37.27
C MET A 278 15.84 -21.95 36.81
N LEU A 279 16.02 -20.70 37.23
CA LEU A 279 17.26 -19.97 36.93
C LEU A 279 18.38 -20.49 37.84
N VAL A 280 19.61 -20.41 37.37
CA VAL A 280 20.76 -20.79 38.17
C VAL A 280 20.82 -19.97 39.46
N VAL A 281 20.71 -20.62 40.59
CA VAL A 281 20.78 -20.00 41.92
C VAL A 281 22.16 -20.17 42.47
N THR A 282 22.82 -19.07 42.81
CA THR A 282 24.11 -19.09 43.54
C THR A 282 23.88 -18.62 44.96
N PRO A 283 24.72 -19.08 45.94
CA PRO A 283 24.55 -18.69 47.31
C PRO A 283 24.57 -17.18 47.57
N ASP A 284 25.30 -16.44 46.74
CA ASP A 284 25.42 -14.97 46.80
C ASP A 284 24.30 -14.23 46.02
N ARG A 285 23.37 -14.98 45.39
CA ARG A 285 22.29 -14.42 44.55
C ARG A 285 22.77 -13.45 43.47
N ASP A 286 23.98 -13.63 42.97
CA ASP A 286 24.57 -12.75 41.95
C ASP A 286 23.85 -12.88 40.59
N GLU A 287 23.12 -11.83 40.20
CA GLU A 287 22.42 -11.76 38.89
C GLU A 287 23.35 -11.97 37.70
N THR A 288 24.64 -11.64 37.80
CA THR A 288 25.59 -11.85 36.70
C THR A 288 25.80 -13.34 36.36
N LYS A 289 25.51 -14.23 37.29
CA LYS A 289 25.64 -15.69 37.10
C LYS A 289 24.38 -16.31 36.50
N LYS A 290 23.21 -15.66 36.63
CA LYS A 290 21.96 -16.12 36.03
C LYS A 290 21.90 -15.83 34.54
N TRP A 291 22.57 -14.78 34.07
CA TRP A 291 22.47 -14.29 32.72
C TRP A 291 23.78 -14.43 31.94
N THR A 292 23.68 -14.93 30.71
CA THR A 292 24.75 -14.89 29.71
C THR A 292 24.47 -13.74 28.74
N VAL A 293 25.50 -12.96 28.36
CA VAL A 293 25.34 -11.94 27.30
C VAL A 293 25.73 -12.58 25.97
N GLU A 294 24.84 -12.48 24.99
CA GLU A 294 25.10 -12.81 23.60
C GLU A 294 25.13 -11.51 22.79
N ALA A 295 26.21 -11.31 22.03
CA ALA A 295 26.42 -10.09 21.26
C ALA A 295 27.30 -10.38 20.03
N GLN A 296 27.20 -9.56 18.98
CA GLN A 296 28.15 -9.57 17.86
C GLN A 296 29.44 -8.83 18.24
N SER A 297 30.48 -9.06 17.46
CA SER A 297 31.80 -8.44 17.68
C SER A 297 31.81 -6.90 17.59
N ASP A 298 30.82 -6.31 16.92
CA ASP A 298 30.64 -4.87 16.80
C ASP A 298 29.78 -4.24 17.93
N THR A 299 29.23 -5.07 18.84
CA THR A 299 28.47 -4.62 20.00
C THR A 299 29.42 -4.22 21.13
N LYS A 300 29.28 -3.00 21.63
CA LYS A 300 30.07 -2.52 22.78
C LYS A 300 29.23 -2.49 24.05
N TYR A 301 29.61 -3.32 25.00
CA TYR A 301 28.91 -3.42 26.28
C TYR A 301 29.85 -3.78 27.41
N LYS A 302 29.44 -3.45 28.65
CA LYS A 302 30.08 -3.89 29.88
C LYS A 302 29.06 -4.46 30.85
N ARG A 303 29.38 -5.58 31.47
CA ARG A 303 28.56 -6.20 32.52
C ARG A 303 29.32 -6.25 33.83
N THR A 304 28.68 -5.76 34.92
CA THR A 304 29.31 -5.62 36.22
C THR A 304 28.38 -6.11 37.32
N SER A 305 28.89 -6.86 38.31
CA SER A 305 28.18 -7.11 39.56
C SER A 305 28.38 -5.92 40.50
N LEU A 306 27.27 -5.36 41.00
CA LEU A 306 27.31 -4.28 42.00
C LEU A 306 27.26 -4.78 43.44
N GLY A 307 27.24 -6.10 43.66
CA GLY A 307 26.94 -6.70 44.93
C GLY A 307 25.44 -6.71 45.25
N ASN A 308 25.06 -7.31 46.36
CA ASN A 308 23.67 -7.38 46.84
C ASN A 308 22.66 -7.95 45.80
N GLY A 309 23.13 -8.87 44.92
CA GLY A 309 22.30 -9.46 43.87
C GLY A 309 21.95 -8.55 42.70
N ILE A 310 22.65 -7.44 42.51
CA ILE A 310 22.40 -6.47 41.43
C ILE A 310 23.44 -6.61 40.33
N MET A 311 22.98 -6.78 39.11
CA MET A 311 23.79 -6.74 37.89
C MET A 311 23.56 -5.41 37.13
N ARG A 312 24.64 -4.75 36.71
CA ARG A 312 24.60 -3.61 35.79
C ARG A 312 25.05 -4.06 34.41
N LEU A 313 24.30 -3.65 33.40
CA LEU A 313 24.65 -3.77 31.99
C LEU A 313 24.73 -2.37 31.37
N GLU A 314 25.90 -1.98 30.93
CA GLU A 314 26.15 -0.72 30.21
C GLU A 314 26.29 -1.07 28.74
N VAL A 315 25.47 -0.49 27.88
CA VAL A 315 25.48 -0.66 26.42
C VAL A 315 25.88 0.67 25.79
N GLU A 316 27.08 0.72 25.24
CA GLU A 316 27.59 1.90 24.53
C GLU A 316 27.08 1.89 23.08
N ASP A 317 27.20 0.73 22.39
CA ASP A 317 26.75 0.53 21.03
C ASP A 317 26.14 -0.87 20.85
N LYS A 318 24.94 -0.95 20.32
CA LYS A 318 24.26 -2.23 20.05
C LYS A 318 24.81 -2.99 18.83
N GLY A 319 25.64 -2.32 18.00
CA GLY A 319 26.18 -2.89 16.76
C GLY A 319 25.13 -3.01 15.66
N SER A 320 25.45 -3.85 14.66
CA SER A 320 24.66 -4.03 13.43
C SER A 320 23.34 -4.80 13.60
N ARG A 321 23.17 -5.54 14.69
CA ARG A 321 21.97 -6.34 14.95
C ARG A 321 21.04 -5.65 15.92
N SER A 322 19.80 -5.41 15.50
CA SER A 322 18.80 -4.69 16.30
C SER A 322 18.41 -5.39 17.61
N PHE A 323 18.63 -6.69 17.73
CA PHE A 323 18.30 -7.50 18.90
C PHE A 323 19.48 -7.72 19.86
N HIS A 324 20.69 -7.21 19.57
CA HIS A 324 21.86 -7.28 20.45
C HIS A 324 22.04 -5.99 21.29
N PRO A 325 22.69 -6.11 22.46
CA PRO A 325 23.00 -7.36 23.16
C PRO A 325 21.75 -8.05 23.67
N GLN A 326 21.85 -9.37 23.94
CA GLN A 326 20.80 -10.15 24.57
C GLN A 326 21.30 -10.70 25.91
N LEU A 327 20.49 -10.60 26.97
CA LEU A 327 20.68 -11.35 28.20
C LEU A 327 19.92 -12.67 28.09
N LEU A 328 20.57 -13.78 28.35
CA LEU A 328 20.06 -15.14 28.15
C LEU A 328 20.17 -15.98 29.42
N ALA A 329 19.06 -16.57 29.86
CA ALA A 329 19.06 -17.73 30.76
C ALA A 329 18.76 -18.96 29.89
N ARG A 330 19.70 -19.93 29.88
CA ARG A 330 19.67 -21.09 28.97
C ARG A 330 19.40 -22.40 29.71
N ASN A 331 19.17 -23.46 28.89
CA ASN A 331 18.95 -24.85 29.36
C ASN A 331 17.71 -25.00 30.27
N LEU A 332 16.67 -24.23 30.03
CA LEU A 332 15.42 -24.34 30.73
C LEU A 332 14.61 -25.51 30.14
N LYS A 333 14.00 -26.31 31.01
CA LYS A 333 13.06 -27.35 30.60
C LYS A 333 11.63 -26.84 30.81
N VAL A 334 10.87 -26.69 29.73
CA VAL A 334 9.48 -26.30 29.80
C VAL A 334 8.57 -27.35 29.14
N GLU A 335 7.36 -27.49 29.66
CA GLU A 335 6.37 -28.45 29.22
C GLU A 335 5.14 -27.71 28.68
N LYS A 336 4.64 -28.18 27.54
CA LYS A 336 3.47 -27.60 26.86
C LYS A 336 2.26 -27.49 27.82
N GLY A 337 1.65 -26.32 27.82
CA GLY A 337 0.47 -26.04 28.63
C GLY A 337 0.74 -25.80 30.12
N LYS A 338 1.93 -26.10 30.63
CA LYS A 338 2.29 -25.78 32.02
C LYS A 338 2.54 -24.29 32.21
N PRO A 339 2.09 -23.72 33.32
CA PRO A 339 2.36 -22.33 33.67
C PRO A 339 3.77 -22.14 34.25
N TYR A 340 4.32 -20.96 34.01
CA TYR A 340 5.57 -20.48 34.56
C TYR A 340 5.43 -19.00 34.94
N THR A 341 6.06 -18.61 36.05
CA THR A 341 6.07 -17.21 36.50
C THR A 341 7.50 -16.70 36.49
N PHE A 342 7.72 -15.61 35.76
CA PHE A 342 8.98 -14.87 35.73
C PHE A 342 8.82 -13.56 36.47
N THR A 343 9.68 -13.34 37.47
CA THR A 343 9.73 -12.10 38.25
C THR A 343 11.14 -11.50 38.23
N PHE A 344 11.26 -10.19 38.26
CA PHE A 344 12.51 -9.48 38.41
C PHE A 344 12.30 -8.01 38.73
N ARG A 345 13.34 -7.35 39.21
CA ARG A 345 13.38 -5.91 39.32
C ARG A 345 14.35 -5.32 38.30
N ALA A 346 14.01 -4.18 37.74
CA ALA A 346 14.88 -3.48 36.80
C ALA A 346 14.65 -1.96 36.83
N LYS A 347 15.70 -1.23 36.46
CA LYS A 347 15.66 0.21 36.13
C LYS A 347 16.67 0.52 35.02
N ALA A 348 16.60 1.71 34.44
CA ALA A 348 17.54 2.20 33.43
C ALA A 348 17.92 3.66 33.69
N ASP A 349 18.89 4.19 32.97
CA ASP A 349 19.36 5.59 33.08
C ASP A 349 18.37 6.63 32.49
N GLY A 350 17.24 6.16 31.94
CA GLY A 350 16.17 6.97 31.36
C GLY A 350 15.04 6.06 30.88
N ALA A 351 14.06 6.62 30.18
CA ALA A 351 13.00 5.84 29.57
C ALA A 351 13.57 4.92 28.48
N LYS A 352 13.51 3.61 28.67
CA LYS A 352 14.03 2.58 27.77
C LYS A 352 13.02 1.47 27.61
N THR A 353 12.95 0.90 26.40
CA THR A 353 12.06 -0.23 26.10
C THR A 353 12.88 -1.47 25.84
N VAL A 354 12.54 -2.61 26.44
CA VAL A 354 13.17 -3.92 26.22
C VAL A 354 12.12 -5.00 25.97
N THR A 355 12.53 -6.10 25.33
CA THR A 355 11.64 -7.24 25.06
C THR A 355 12.06 -8.48 25.83
N LEU A 356 11.10 -9.10 26.51
CA LEU A 356 11.24 -10.38 27.17
C LEU A 356 10.69 -11.51 26.29
N LEU A 357 11.39 -12.65 26.21
CA LEU A 357 11.00 -13.76 25.33
C LEU A 357 11.32 -15.11 25.99
N LEU A 358 10.41 -16.08 25.85
CA LEU A 358 10.74 -17.50 26.02
C LEU A 358 10.79 -18.14 24.63
N ARG A 359 11.93 -18.78 24.28
CA ARG A 359 12.09 -19.38 22.96
C ARG A 359 13.00 -20.61 22.94
N ARG A 360 13.00 -21.32 21.83
CA ARG A 360 13.97 -22.40 21.57
C ARG A 360 15.39 -21.84 21.54
N ASN A 361 16.34 -22.59 22.07
CA ASN A 361 17.76 -22.24 21.98
C ASN A 361 18.46 -22.86 20.75
N LEU A 362 17.68 -23.17 19.71
CA LEU A 362 18.11 -23.69 18.41
C LEU A 362 17.28 -23.08 17.29
N ALA A 363 17.86 -23.06 16.07
CA ALA A 363 17.12 -22.59 14.89
C ALA A 363 15.79 -23.37 14.74
N PRO A 364 14.69 -22.69 14.40
CA PRO A 364 14.56 -21.30 13.97
C PRO A 364 14.38 -20.26 15.10
N TRP A 365 14.73 -20.56 16.34
CA TRP A 365 14.63 -19.68 17.54
C TRP A 365 13.24 -19.05 17.74
N ASN A 366 12.20 -19.79 17.40
CA ASN A 366 10.82 -19.33 17.55
C ASN A 366 10.44 -19.13 19.02
N ASN A 367 9.51 -18.22 19.23
CA ASN A 367 8.85 -18.01 20.53
C ASN A 367 8.01 -19.26 20.87
N ILE A 368 8.05 -19.69 22.13
CA ILE A 368 7.35 -20.87 22.63
C ILE A 368 6.41 -20.56 23.80
N GLY A 369 5.74 -19.41 23.73
CA GLY A 369 4.63 -19.12 24.65
C GLY A 369 4.74 -17.81 25.43
N PHE A 370 5.87 -17.08 25.37
CA PHE A 370 5.99 -15.80 26.07
C PHE A 370 6.76 -14.75 25.29
N ARG A 371 6.14 -13.59 25.08
CA ARG A 371 6.76 -12.38 24.58
C ARG A 371 6.11 -11.18 25.23
N LYS A 372 6.89 -10.31 25.86
CA LYS A 372 6.42 -9.06 26.46
C LYS A 372 7.39 -7.92 26.19
N VAL A 373 6.88 -6.78 25.79
CA VAL A 373 7.64 -5.53 25.72
C VAL A 373 7.34 -4.76 27.00
N ILE A 374 8.40 -4.24 27.64
CA ILE A 374 8.30 -3.46 28.86
C ILE A 374 9.08 -2.16 28.76
N ASP A 375 8.61 -1.14 29.45
CA ASP A 375 9.26 0.14 29.58
C ASP A 375 9.94 0.23 30.94
N LEU A 376 11.21 0.60 30.93
CA LEU A 376 12.03 0.84 32.11
C LEU A 376 12.17 2.34 32.35
N THR A 377 12.21 2.72 33.62
CA THR A 377 12.41 4.11 34.08
C THR A 377 13.67 4.23 34.92
N THR A 378 13.94 5.42 35.44
CA THR A 378 15.06 5.65 36.40
C THR A 378 14.81 5.06 37.77
N GLU A 379 13.54 4.73 38.07
CA GLU A 379 13.17 4.14 39.36
C GLU A 379 13.12 2.60 39.25
N TRP A 380 13.43 1.92 40.36
CA TRP A 380 13.27 0.47 40.44
C TRP A 380 11.81 0.04 40.26
N GLN A 381 11.57 -0.77 39.25
CA GLN A 381 10.27 -1.37 38.95
C GLN A 381 10.33 -2.88 39.19
N THR A 382 9.28 -3.43 39.79
CA THR A 382 9.11 -4.88 39.92
C THR A 382 8.17 -5.40 38.83
N PHE A 383 8.62 -6.39 38.11
CA PHE A 383 7.85 -7.06 37.06
C PHE A 383 7.52 -8.50 37.46
N SER A 384 6.32 -8.93 37.15
CA SER A 384 5.86 -10.29 37.34
C SER A 384 4.96 -10.72 36.20
N PHE A 385 5.32 -11.84 35.54
CA PHE A 385 4.56 -12.36 34.39
C PHE A 385 4.36 -13.85 34.56
N THR A 386 3.09 -14.29 34.55
CA THR A 386 2.72 -15.70 34.46
C THR A 386 2.27 -16.03 33.05
N PHE A 387 2.77 -17.13 32.48
CA PHE A 387 2.48 -17.55 31.12
C PHE A 387 2.49 -19.08 30.99
N ARG A 388 1.89 -19.63 29.93
CA ARG A 388 1.97 -21.07 29.62
C ARG A 388 2.95 -21.30 28.47
N ALA A 389 3.77 -22.35 28.58
CA ALA A 389 4.59 -22.77 27.46
C ALA A 389 3.71 -23.33 26.32
N ALA A 390 4.01 -22.95 25.07
CA ALA A 390 3.25 -23.40 23.90
C ALA A 390 3.72 -24.76 23.38
N GLU A 391 4.93 -25.18 23.74
CA GLU A 391 5.56 -26.41 23.27
C GLU A 391 6.36 -27.06 24.42
N ASP A 392 6.62 -28.38 24.29
CA ASP A 392 7.62 -29.06 25.09
C ASP A 392 9.01 -28.73 24.57
N GLU A 393 9.89 -28.21 25.43
CA GLU A 393 11.26 -27.86 25.04
C GLU A 393 12.25 -28.18 26.18
N GLY A 394 13.18 -29.06 25.91
CA GLY A 394 14.19 -29.51 26.89
C GLY A 394 15.39 -28.55 27.02
N LYS A 395 15.54 -27.60 26.07
CA LYS A 395 16.65 -26.63 26.03
C LYS A 395 16.14 -25.24 25.66
N ALA A 396 15.05 -24.82 26.32
CA ALA A 396 14.54 -23.45 26.15
C ALA A 396 15.52 -22.40 26.68
N ARG A 397 15.35 -21.17 26.22
CA ARG A 397 16.03 -20.01 26.79
C ARG A 397 15.02 -18.88 27.06
N PHE A 398 15.28 -18.15 28.13
CA PHE A 398 14.58 -16.91 28.44
C PHE A 398 15.49 -15.73 28.11
N ASP A 399 15.01 -14.79 27.32
CA ASP A 399 15.79 -13.66 26.80
C ASP A 399 15.25 -12.33 27.26
N ILE A 400 16.15 -11.38 27.58
CA ILE A 400 15.91 -9.95 27.55
C ILE A 400 16.68 -9.39 26.35
N THR A 401 15.99 -8.84 25.36
CA THR A 401 16.56 -8.46 24.06
C THR A 401 16.04 -7.10 23.57
N GLY A 402 16.67 -6.57 22.50
CA GLY A 402 16.31 -5.25 22.01
C GLY A 402 16.72 -4.15 22.98
N ILE A 403 17.84 -4.33 23.67
CA ILE A 403 18.36 -3.41 24.70
C ILE A 403 19.06 -2.23 24.01
N PRO A 404 18.49 -0.99 24.00
CA PRO A 404 19.14 0.15 23.38
C PRO A 404 20.38 0.64 24.19
N PRO A 405 21.23 1.53 23.62
CA PRO A 405 22.32 2.14 24.36
C PRO A 405 21.85 2.82 25.66
N GLY A 406 22.59 2.62 26.75
CA GLY A 406 22.26 3.11 28.07
C GLY A 406 22.78 2.22 29.19
N SER A 407 22.47 2.58 30.45
CA SER A 407 22.82 1.83 31.65
C SER A 407 21.59 1.22 32.30
N TYR A 408 21.66 -0.08 32.58
CA TYR A 408 20.56 -0.89 33.10
C TYR A 408 20.99 -1.60 34.36
N GLU A 409 20.12 -1.70 35.33
CA GLU A 409 20.30 -2.52 36.52
C GLU A 409 19.16 -3.55 36.63
N PHE A 410 19.54 -4.81 36.88
CA PHE A 410 18.66 -5.95 37.05
C PHE A 410 18.91 -6.62 38.40
N ALA A 411 17.84 -7.05 39.06
CA ALA A 411 17.89 -7.72 40.34
C ALA A 411 16.74 -8.71 40.55
N ASP A 412 16.92 -9.66 41.43
CA ASP A 412 15.90 -10.58 41.94
C ASP A 412 15.20 -11.41 40.84
N SER A 413 15.92 -11.70 39.76
CA SER A 413 15.37 -12.52 38.65
C SER A 413 15.07 -13.93 39.13
N SER A 414 13.85 -14.40 38.86
CA SER A 414 13.33 -15.72 39.26
C SER A 414 12.37 -16.24 38.20
N LEU A 415 12.53 -17.48 37.80
CA LEU A 415 11.60 -18.19 36.90
C LEU A 415 11.21 -19.51 37.58
N LYS A 416 9.94 -19.67 37.85
CA LYS A 416 9.38 -20.85 38.55
C LYS A 416 8.21 -21.43 37.78
N PRO A 417 8.03 -22.79 37.78
CA PRO A 417 6.78 -23.39 37.34
C PRO A 417 5.66 -22.98 38.31
N GLY A 418 4.46 -22.90 37.78
CA GLY A 418 3.29 -22.46 38.56
C GLY A 418 2.98 -20.97 38.43
N GLY A 419 2.07 -20.49 39.24
CA GLY A 419 1.54 -19.13 39.30
C GLY A 419 0.06 -19.08 39.01
N ALA A 420 -0.51 -17.88 39.12
CA ALA A 420 -1.94 -17.65 38.86
C ALA A 420 -2.14 -16.82 37.59
N VAL A 421 -3.11 -17.23 36.80
CA VAL A 421 -3.67 -16.47 35.70
C VAL A 421 -5.17 -16.38 35.91
N THR A 422 -5.62 -15.29 36.52
CA THR A 422 -7.00 -15.04 36.86
C THR A 422 -7.33 -13.56 36.71
N LEU A 423 -8.59 -13.24 36.57
CA LEU A 423 -9.05 -11.86 36.73
C LEU A 423 -8.78 -11.38 38.16
N LYS A 424 -8.38 -10.14 38.34
CA LYS A 424 -8.24 -9.51 39.64
C LYS A 424 -9.62 -9.32 40.30
N ALA A 425 -9.66 -9.11 41.63
CA ALA A 425 -10.91 -8.97 42.35
C ALA A 425 -11.82 -7.81 41.87
N ASP A 426 -11.21 -6.77 41.30
CA ASP A 426 -11.87 -5.60 40.70
C ASP A 426 -12.25 -5.81 39.21
N GLN A 427 -11.80 -6.90 38.61
CA GLN A 427 -12.01 -7.25 37.19
C GLN A 427 -13.13 -8.33 37.11
N ARG A 428 -14.37 -7.91 36.97
CA ARG A 428 -15.53 -8.81 37.00
C ARG A 428 -16.39 -8.68 35.77
N LEU A 429 -16.83 -9.82 35.22
CA LEU A 429 -17.73 -9.85 34.06
C LEU A 429 -19.06 -9.14 34.36
N GLU A 430 -19.67 -9.43 35.51
CA GLU A 430 -20.96 -8.86 35.93
C GLU A 430 -20.88 -7.35 36.09
N ALA A 431 -19.77 -6.85 36.65
CA ALA A 431 -19.52 -5.42 36.83
C ALA A 431 -19.10 -4.68 35.53
N GLY A 432 -18.78 -5.42 34.48
CA GLY A 432 -18.31 -4.83 33.22
C GLY A 432 -16.89 -4.22 33.32
N THR A 433 -16.03 -4.82 34.13
CA THR A 433 -14.70 -4.31 34.45
C THR A 433 -13.57 -5.20 33.93
N VAL A 434 -13.87 -6.20 33.10
CA VAL A 434 -12.85 -7.03 32.46
C VAL A 434 -11.96 -6.12 31.57
N PRO A 435 -10.61 -6.16 31.73
CA PRO A 435 -9.71 -5.25 31.01
C PRO A 435 -9.66 -5.57 29.52
N LEU A 436 -9.28 -4.57 28.70
CA LEU A 436 -8.90 -4.79 27.32
C LEU A 436 -7.67 -5.71 27.26
N VAL A 437 -7.57 -6.49 26.18
CA VAL A 437 -6.57 -7.56 26.04
C VAL A 437 -5.64 -7.23 24.90
N ASP A 438 -4.35 -7.41 25.10
CA ASP A 438 -3.33 -7.29 24.02
C ASP A 438 -3.17 -8.62 23.25
N LYS A 439 -2.33 -8.62 22.21
CA LYS A 439 -2.07 -9.82 21.40
C LYS A 439 -1.49 -11.01 22.16
N THR A 440 -1.00 -10.80 23.38
CA THR A 440 -0.47 -11.85 24.24
C THR A 440 -1.50 -12.35 25.26
N GLY A 441 -2.73 -11.80 25.24
CA GLY A 441 -3.77 -12.08 26.22
C GLY A 441 -3.63 -11.29 27.51
N SER A 442 -2.79 -10.25 27.56
CA SER A 442 -2.52 -9.39 28.73
C SER A 442 -2.18 -10.18 30.01
N GLY A 443 -1.55 -11.37 29.86
CA GLY A 443 -1.29 -12.28 30.97
C GLY A 443 -2.49 -13.11 31.45
N LEU A 444 -3.65 -12.97 30.82
CA LEU A 444 -4.84 -13.76 31.16
C LEU A 444 -4.86 -15.12 30.45
N SER A 445 -4.90 -15.14 29.12
CA SER A 445 -4.70 -16.34 28.30
C SER A 445 -4.66 -16.05 26.81
N ALA A 446 -4.21 -17.03 25.99
CA ALA A 446 -4.34 -16.94 24.54
C ALA A 446 -5.80 -16.89 24.08
N MET A 447 -6.73 -17.54 24.82
CA MET A 447 -8.16 -17.47 24.52
C MET A 447 -8.74 -16.07 24.71
N ALA A 448 -8.26 -15.30 25.70
CA ALA A 448 -8.64 -13.91 25.87
C ALA A 448 -8.24 -13.06 24.64
N ALA A 449 -7.06 -13.30 24.08
CA ALA A 449 -6.65 -12.63 22.83
C ALA A 449 -7.49 -13.07 21.63
N ASN A 450 -7.87 -14.34 21.55
CA ASN A 450 -8.77 -14.85 20.52
C ASN A 450 -10.16 -14.21 20.60
N ASP A 451 -10.71 -14.11 21.81
CA ASP A 451 -11.99 -13.43 22.05
C ASP A 451 -11.94 -11.96 21.68
N PHE A 452 -10.80 -11.33 21.92
CA PHE A 452 -10.61 -9.95 21.52
C PHE A 452 -10.58 -9.79 19.99
N CYS A 453 -10.00 -10.75 19.26
CA CYS A 453 -10.09 -10.78 17.79
C CYS A 453 -11.55 -10.95 17.33
N GLU A 454 -12.32 -11.83 17.97
CA GLU A 454 -13.75 -11.99 17.67
C GLU A 454 -14.55 -10.73 17.95
N PHE A 455 -14.25 -10.04 19.06
CA PHE A 455 -14.84 -8.74 19.40
C PHE A 455 -14.57 -7.67 18.32
N LEU A 456 -13.34 -7.60 17.79
CA LEU A 456 -13.03 -6.66 16.72
C LEU A 456 -13.83 -6.96 15.44
N PHE A 457 -14.01 -8.23 15.10
CA PHE A 457 -14.89 -8.65 14.01
C PHE A 457 -16.38 -8.35 14.28
N ASP A 458 -16.83 -8.46 15.54
CA ASP A 458 -18.19 -8.08 15.95
C ASP A 458 -18.44 -6.56 15.76
N ILE A 459 -17.46 -5.71 16.09
CA ILE A 459 -17.53 -4.27 15.81
C ILE A 459 -17.70 -4.02 14.32
N GLU A 460 -16.85 -4.63 13.46
CA GLU A 460 -16.96 -4.45 12.01
C GLU A 460 -18.26 -5.00 11.44
N ASN A 461 -18.75 -6.14 11.94
CA ASN A 461 -20.02 -6.70 11.54
C ASN A 461 -21.23 -5.82 11.89
N LYS A 462 -21.08 -4.91 12.84
CA LYS A 462 -22.10 -3.91 13.19
C LYS A 462 -21.93 -2.62 12.39
N TYR A 463 -20.73 -2.08 12.35
CA TYR A 463 -20.46 -0.76 11.76
C TYR A 463 -20.66 -0.72 10.24
N TRP A 464 -20.05 -1.64 9.48
CA TRP A 464 -20.13 -1.57 8.01
C TRP A 464 -21.55 -1.75 7.48
N PRO A 465 -22.36 -2.73 7.93
CA PRO A 465 -23.76 -2.83 7.54
C PRO A 465 -24.62 -1.66 8.01
N GLU A 466 -24.31 -1.05 9.16
CA GLU A 466 -25.02 0.13 9.66
C GLU A 466 -24.81 1.33 8.73
N MET A 467 -23.57 1.64 8.38
CA MET A 467 -23.24 2.74 7.46
C MET A 467 -23.76 2.48 6.05
N TYR A 468 -23.66 1.24 5.56
CA TYR A 468 -24.23 0.86 4.28
C TYR A 468 -25.74 1.07 4.24
N ARG A 469 -26.48 0.56 5.21
CA ARG A 469 -27.94 0.73 5.32
C ARG A 469 -28.31 2.20 5.40
N PHE A 470 -27.59 2.99 6.19
CA PHE A 470 -27.85 4.43 6.29
C PHE A 470 -27.73 5.12 4.92
N ILE A 471 -26.63 4.89 4.20
CA ILE A 471 -26.40 5.55 2.91
C ILE A 471 -27.33 4.96 1.84
N LYS A 472 -27.48 3.63 1.78
CA LYS A 472 -28.24 2.96 0.70
C LYS A 472 -29.74 3.06 0.89
N ASP A 473 -30.23 2.75 2.09
CA ASP A 473 -31.66 2.58 2.35
C ASP A 473 -32.28 3.84 2.94
N GLU A 474 -31.65 4.49 3.92
CA GLU A 474 -32.20 5.66 4.60
C GLU A 474 -32.03 6.94 3.76
N LEU A 475 -30.83 7.18 3.18
CA LEU A 475 -30.62 8.29 2.27
C LEU A 475 -31.10 8.00 0.84
N GLY A 476 -31.18 6.73 0.45
CA GLY A 476 -31.63 6.30 -0.87
C GLY A 476 -30.61 6.47 -1.99
N ALA A 477 -29.30 6.37 -1.66
CA ALA A 477 -28.22 6.49 -2.65
C ALA A 477 -28.28 5.33 -3.67
N LYS A 478 -28.24 5.66 -4.95
CA LYS A 478 -28.38 4.68 -6.04
C LYS A 478 -27.05 4.02 -6.44
N GLN A 479 -25.95 4.65 -6.10
CA GLN A 479 -24.60 4.21 -6.44
C GLN A 479 -24.21 2.95 -5.69
N PRO A 480 -23.34 2.10 -6.25
CA PRO A 480 -22.63 1.05 -5.52
C PRO A 480 -21.77 1.63 -4.39
N ILE A 481 -21.70 0.93 -3.26
CA ILE A 481 -21.03 1.35 -2.03
C ILE A 481 -19.99 0.31 -1.61
N SER A 482 -18.77 0.75 -1.28
CA SER A 482 -17.76 -0.04 -0.57
C SER A 482 -17.52 0.50 0.84
N GLY A 483 -16.97 -0.34 1.71
CA GLY A 483 -16.61 0.04 3.08
C GLY A 483 -15.23 0.64 3.17
N THR A 484 -14.22 -0.24 3.25
CA THR A 484 -12.78 0.08 3.22
C THR A 484 -12.04 -0.93 2.36
N GLN A 485 -10.74 -0.71 2.13
CA GLN A 485 -9.94 -1.54 1.24
C GLN A 485 -9.61 -2.89 1.86
N MET A 486 -9.48 -3.91 0.99
CA MET A 486 -9.03 -5.25 1.37
C MET A 486 -7.65 -5.19 2.05
N GLY A 487 -7.45 -5.99 3.08
CA GLY A 487 -6.23 -5.95 3.90
C GLY A 487 -6.22 -4.90 5.02
N TYR A 488 -7.23 -3.99 5.04
CA TYR A 488 -7.49 -3.12 6.19
C TYR A 488 -8.67 -3.63 7.03
N GLY A 489 -9.78 -4.01 6.42
CA GLY A 489 -10.92 -4.65 7.08
C GLY A 489 -10.97 -6.15 6.83
N SER A 490 -11.97 -6.82 7.45
CA SER A 490 -12.28 -8.21 7.15
C SER A 490 -12.82 -8.36 5.74
N THR A 491 -12.23 -9.24 4.93
CA THR A 491 -12.65 -9.49 3.54
C THR A 491 -14.09 -9.99 3.47
N THR A 492 -14.47 -10.93 4.34
CA THR A 492 -15.82 -11.51 4.35
C THR A 492 -16.89 -10.52 4.79
N ILE A 493 -16.53 -9.51 5.61
CA ILE A 493 -17.44 -8.44 6.01
C ILE A 493 -17.54 -7.39 4.90
N GLN A 494 -16.42 -6.93 4.34
CA GLN A 494 -16.39 -5.96 3.26
C GLN A 494 -17.15 -6.46 2.01
N ALA A 495 -17.04 -7.73 1.71
CA ALA A 495 -17.75 -8.34 0.58
C ALA A 495 -19.28 -8.41 0.75
N LYS A 496 -19.85 -8.06 1.93
CA LYS A 496 -21.30 -7.88 2.09
C LYS A 496 -21.81 -6.60 1.44
N LEU A 497 -20.91 -5.63 1.18
CA LEU A 497 -21.21 -4.40 0.48
C LEU A 497 -21.21 -4.65 -1.05
N ASP A 498 -21.39 -3.61 -1.85
CA ASP A 498 -21.61 -3.76 -3.28
C ASP A 498 -20.37 -4.17 -4.07
N TYR A 499 -19.19 -3.62 -3.74
CA TYR A 499 -17.94 -3.92 -4.44
C TYR A 499 -16.73 -3.93 -3.50
N ALA A 500 -15.65 -4.52 -3.97
CA ALA A 500 -14.38 -4.63 -3.25
C ALA A 500 -13.31 -3.71 -3.86
N ASP A 501 -12.47 -3.16 -2.99
CA ASP A 501 -11.38 -2.27 -3.35
C ASP A 501 -10.08 -2.67 -2.65
N ASN A 502 -8.93 -2.32 -3.24
CA ASN A 502 -7.62 -2.60 -2.66
C ASN A 502 -6.60 -1.51 -3.02
N HIS A 503 -5.54 -1.43 -2.24
CA HIS A 503 -4.42 -0.51 -2.44
C HIS A 503 -3.08 -1.22 -2.45
N ALA A 504 -2.13 -0.71 -3.25
CA ALA A 504 -0.74 -1.14 -3.19
C ALA A 504 0.19 -0.04 -3.74
N TYR A 505 1.48 -0.12 -3.37
CA TYR A 505 2.52 0.79 -3.85
C TYR A 505 3.81 0.03 -4.11
N TRP A 506 4.56 0.42 -5.14
CA TRP A 506 5.89 -0.10 -5.43
C TRP A 506 7.00 0.92 -5.20
N ASN A 507 7.56 1.08 -4.05
CA ASN A 507 7.19 0.83 -2.67
C ASN A 507 6.84 2.17 -2.00
N HIS A 508 6.01 2.15 -0.94
CA HIS A 508 5.67 3.38 -0.23
C HIS A 508 6.92 4.10 0.31
N PRO A 509 7.01 5.45 0.26
CA PRO A 509 8.09 6.20 0.85
C PRO A 509 8.26 5.89 2.34
N GLN A 510 9.49 5.85 2.81
CA GLN A 510 9.81 5.62 4.22
C GLN A 510 10.33 6.91 4.86
N PHE A 511 9.94 7.12 6.09
CA PHE A 511 10.27 8.30 6.89
C PHE A 511 10.97 7.84 8.18
N PRO A 512 12.32 7.84 8.23
CA PRO A 512 13.06 7.33 9.39
C PRO A 512 12.80 8.09 10.71
N GLY A 513 12.36 9.35 10.62
CA GLY A 513 11.99 10.18 11.76
C GLY A 513 10.50 10.47 11.80
N ARG A 514 10.15 11.76 11.78
CA ARG A 514 8.76 12.20 11.72
C ARG A 514 8.11 11.75 10.41
N ARG A 515 6.97 11.11 10.53
CA ARG A 515 6.18 10.67 9.35
C ARG A 515 5.78 11.88 8.49
N TRP A 516 5.91 11.77 7.18
CA TRP A 516 5.68 12.83 6.18
C TRP A 516 6.64 14.04 6.31
N ASP A 517 7.84 13.81 6.87
CA ASP A 517 8.89 14.82 6.86
C ASP A 517 9.43 15.00 5.44
N SER A 518 9.24 16.19 4.86
CA SER A 518 9.67 16.51 3.49
C SER A 518 11.19 16.55 3.29
N ASN A 519 11.96 16.55 4.38
CA ASN A 519 13.43 16.62 4.35
C ASN A 519 14.09 15.28 4.70
N ASN A 520 13.37 14.37 5.38
CA ASN A 520 13.93 13.10 5.85
C ASN A 520 13.05 11.92 5.43
N TRP A 521 13.22 11.50 4.19
CA TRP A 521 12.50 10.41 3.57
C TRP A 521 13.33 9.67 2.53
N THR A 522 12.95 8.47 2.19
CA THR A 522 13.59 7.65 1.15
C THR A 522 12.55 6.89 0.34
N VAL A 523 12.84 6.60 -0.91
CA VAL A 523 12.10 5.62 -1.73
C VAL A 523 13.01 4.46 -2.13
N SER A 524 12.40 3.32 -2.43
CA SER A 524 13.10 2.20 -3.07
C SER A 524 13.43 2.56 -4.52
N ASN A 525 14.67 2.31 -4.95
CA ASN A 525 15.10 2.46 -6.34
C ASN A 525 15.29 1.08 -6.97
N GLN A 526 14.18 0.41 -7.23
CA GLN A 526 14.14 -0.95 -7.76
C GLN A 526 13.10 -1.06 -8.87
N ALA A 527 13.45 -1.78 -9.93
CA ALA A 527 12.52 -2.10 -10.99
C ALA A 527 11.51 -3.19 -10.53
N LEU A 528 10.23 -2.98 -10.82
CA LEU A 528 9.15 -3.93 -10.51
C LEU A 528 9.34 -5.24 -11.27
N VAL A 529 9.84 -5.18 -12.52
CA VAL A 529 10.11 -6.38 -13.34
C VAL A 529 11.05 -7.39 -12.68
N ASN A 530 11.91 -6.96 -11.75
CA ASN A 530 12.78 -7.85 -10.99
C ASN A 530 12.09 -8.51 -9.79
N HIS A 531 10.84 -8.14 -9.50
CA HIS A 531 10.11 -8.50 -8.29
C HIS A 531 8.63 -8.78 -8.57
N LEU A 532 8.30 -9.29 -9.76
CA LEU A 532 6.90 -9.56 -10.15
C LEU A 532 6.23 -10.59 -9.23
N ASP A 533 6.99 -11.51 -8.66
CA ASP A 533 6.53 -12.49 -7.67
C ASP A 533 6.50 -11.95 -6.22
N ALA A 534 6.98 -10.71 -5.99
CA ALA A 534 6.75 -10.03 -4.74
C ALA A 534 5.25 -9.73 -4.54
N ASN A 535 4.89 -9.43 -3.29
CA ASN A 535 3.48 -9.36 -2.89
C ASN A 535 2.62 -8.26 -3.58
N VAL A 536 3.16 -7.42 -4.46
CA VAL A 536 2.36 -6.34 -5.08
C VAL A 536 1.36 -6.91 -6.08
N LEU A 537 1.80 -7.50 -7.22
CA LEU A 537 0.89 -8.07 -8.21
C LEU A 537 0.13 -9.28 -7.66
N PRO A 538 0.83 -10.32 -7.13
CA PRO A 538 0.14 -11.47 -6.55
C PRO A 538 -0.75 -11.11 -5.36
N GLY A 539 -0.35 -10.15 -4.54
CA GLY A 539 -1.13 -9.70 -3.38
C GLY A 539 -2.45 -9.06 -3.76
N LEU A 540 -2.46 -8.21 -4.79
CA LEU A 540 -3.67 -7.59 -5.31
C LEU A 540 -4.59 -8.63 -5.96
N ALA A 541 -4.04 -9.54 -6.78
CA ALA A 541 -4.81 -10.55 -7.48
C ALA A 541 -5.46 -11.57 -6.51
N THR A 542 -4.69 -12.06 -5.53
CA THR A 542 -5.12 -13.16 -4.66
C THR A 542 -5.92 -12.73 -3.43
N ALA A 543 -6.15 -11.43 -3.26
CA ALA A 543 -7.04 -10.86 -2.24
C ALA A 543 -8.45 -10.50 -2.79
N ARG A 544 -8.69 -10.66 -4.08
CA ARG A 544 -9.97 -10.37 -4.73
C ARG A 544 -11.05 -11.35 -4.25
N PRO A 545 -12.19 -10.87 -3.71
CA PRO A 545 -13.33 -11.76 -3.43
C PRO A 545 -14.04 -12.14 -4.75
N ALA A 546 -14.46 -13.40 -4.86
CA ALA A 546 -15.27 -13.88 -5.97
C ALA A 546 -16.68 -13.28 -5.92
N GLY A 547 -17.30 -13.09 -7.09
CA GLY A 547 -18.69 -12.61 -7.20
C GLY A 547 -18.89 -11.13 -6.86
N LYS A 548 -17.83 -10.34 -6.83
CA LYS A 548 -17.88 -8.88 -6.60
C LYS A 548 -17.04 -8.14 -7.61
N PRO A 549 -17.49 -6.96 -8.10
CA PRO A 549 -16.62 -6.04 -8.81
C PRO A 549 -15.38 -5.72 -7.96
N TYR A 550 -14.23 -5.65 -8.60
CA TYR A 550 -12.99 -5.42 -7.88
C TYR A 550 -12.21 -4.25 -8.49
N MET A 551 -11.81 -3.34 -7.63
CA MET A 551 -11.03 -2.17 -7.99
C MET A 551 -9.68 -2.14 -7.28
N VAL A 552 -8.74 -1.41 -7.87
CA VAL A 552 -7.54 -0.93 -7.20
C VAL A 552 -7.57 0.59 -7.28
N SER A 553 -8.10 1.22 -6.24
CA SER A 553 -8.35 2.66 -6.23
C SER A 553 -7.12 3.50 -5.86
N GLU A 554 -6.04 2.85 -5.38
CA GLU A 554 -4.74 3.51 -5.19
C GLU A 554 -3.59 2.59 -5.58
N PHE A 555 -2.79 3.06 -6.54
CA PHE A 555 -1.50 2.46 -6.85
C PHE A 555 -0.52 3.50 -7.37
N ASP A 556 0.75 3.38 -6.98
CA ASP A 556 1.86 4.12 -7.57
C ASP A 556 3.22 3.43 -7.38
N SER A 557 4.16 3.75 -8.28
CA SER A 557 5.60 3.64 -8.06
C SER A 557 6.13 5.04 -7.73
N PRO A 558 6.43 5.33 -6.44
CA PRO A 558 6.76 6.67 -6.01
C PRO A 558 8.01 7.22 -6.68
N TYR A 559 7.92 8.43 -7.22
CA TYR A 559 9.08 9.16 -7.73
C TYR A 559 9.95 9.65 -6.54
N PRO A 560 11.29 9.61 -6.60
CA PRO A 560 12.14 9.48 -7.79
C PRO A 560 12.65 8.05 -8.10
N ASN A 561 11.92 6.97 -7.77
CA ASN A 561 12.30 5.67 -8.31
C ASN A 561 12.54 5.80 -9.82
N GLN A 562 13.78 5.52 -10.26
CA GLN A 562 14.21 5.76 -11.63
C GLN A 562 13.53 4.83 -12.66
N TYR A 563 12.89 3.75 -12.20
CA TYR A 563 12.16 2.77 -12.99
C TYR A 563 10.63 3.00 -12.97
N CYS A 564 10.14 4.12 -12.44
CA CYS A 564 8.70 4.30 -12.20
C CYS A 564 7.82 4.30 -13.47
N ALA A 565 8.40 4.43 -14.66
CA ALA A 565 7.67 4.38 -15.92
C ALA A 565 7.05 3.00 -16.24
N GLU A 566 7.57 1.89 -15.67
CA GLU A 566 7.10 0.53 -15.94
C GLU A 566 5.76 0.22 -15.25
N ALA A 567 5.52 0.86 -14.10
CA ALA A 567 4.50 0.43 -13.18
C ALA A 567 3.08 0.53 -13.75
N LEU A 568 2.70 1.67 -14.32
CA LEU A 568 1.35 1.87 -14.87
C LEU A 568 1.04 0.96 -16.06
N PRO A 569 1.93 0.80 -17.08
CA PRO A 569 1.70 -0.15 -18.16
C PRO A 569 1.60 -1.61 -17.71
N ILE A 570 2.43 -2.03 -16.73
CA ILE A 570 2.34 -3.39 -16.17
C ILE A 570 0.98 -3.58 -15.50
N LEU A 571 0.57 -2.65 -14.63
CA LEU A 571 -0.70 -2.76 -13.89
C LEU A 571 -1.92 -2.65 -14.80
N ALA A 572 -1.88 -1.83 -15.86
CA ALA A 572 -2.96 -1.77 -16.84
C ALA A 572 -3.17 -3.14 -17.52
N ALA A 573 -2.10 -3.76 -17.98
CA ALA A 573 -2.16 -5.06 -18.62
C ALA A 573 -2.55 -6.18 -17.62
N PHE A 574 -1.91 -6.19 -16.44
CA PHE A 574 -2.14 -7.20 -15.42
C PHE A 574 -3.54 -7.11 -14.82
N GLY A 575 -4.01 -5.91 -14.50
CA GLY A 575 -5.36 -5.69 -13.95
C GLY A 575 -6.44 -6.13 -14.93
N ARG A 576 -6.26 -5.83 -16.21
CA ARG A 576 -7.21 -6.31 -17.24
C ARG A 576 -7.16 -7.82 -17.39
N PHE A 577 -5.98 -8.44 -17.37
CA PHE A 577 -5.81 -9.90 -17.37
C PHE A 577 -6.51 -10.55 -16.17
N GLN A 578 -6.42 -9.93 -14.97
CA GLN A 578 -7.11 -10.41 -13.76
C GLN A 578 -8.63 -10.13 -13.76
N GLY A 579 -9.15 -9.41 -14.75
CA GLY A 579 -10.56 -9.06 -14.84
C GLY A 579 -11.01 -8.03 -13.82
N TRP A 580 -10.12 -7.10 -13.41
CA TRP A 580 -10.49 -5.98 -12.54
C TRP A 580 -11.39 -4.99 -13.27
N ASP A 581 -12.27 -4.33 -12.52
CA ASP A 581 -13.24 -3.39 -13.08
C ASP A 581 -12.76 -1.93 -13.01
N GLY A 582 -11.76 -1.64 -12.17
CA GLY A 582 -11.17 -0.32 -12.07
C GLY A 582 -9.74 -0.33 -11.58
N PHE A 583 -8.95 0.62 -12.11
CA PHE A 583 -7.61 0.91 -11.65
C PHE A 583 -7.40 2.43 -11.62
N PHE A 584 -6.91 2.95 -10.49
CA PHE A 584 -6.68 4.38 -10.28
C PHE A 584 -5.25 4.65 -9.85
N HIS A 585 -4.58 5.53 -10.60
CA HIS A 585 -3.29 6.05 -10.20
C HIS A 585 -3.41 6.97 -8.98
N PHE A 586 -2.54 6.84 -8.02
CA PHE A 586 -2.44 7.69 -6.85
C PHE A 586 -1.18 8.56 -6.92
N ALA A 587 -1.32 9.85 -7.24
CA ALA A 587 -2.48 10.65 -7.57
C ALA A 587 -2.12 11.62 -8.71
N TYR A 588 -3.13 12.25 -9.32
CA TYR A 588 -2.83 13.32 -10.26
C TYR A 588 -2.14 14.48 -9.54
N SER A 589 -2.74 14.98 -8.47
CA SER A 589 -2.12 16.00 -7.62
C SER A 589 -2.75 16.06 -6.22
N HIS A 590 -1.95 16.44 -5.23
CA HIS A 590 -2.37 16.74 -3.85
C HIS A 590 -2.71 18.21 -3.62
N SER A 591 -2.59 19.08 -4.63
CA SER A 591 -2.83 20.50 -4.46
C SER A 591 -3.25 21.17 -5.76
N ARG A 592 -4.29 22.03 -5.69
CA ARG A 592 -4.68 22.89 -6.81
C ARG A 592 -3.57 23.82 -7.29
N ALA A 593 -2.65 24.22 -6.43
CA ALA A 593 -1.50 25.04 -6.80
C ALA A 593 -0.50 24.34 -7.72
N LYS A 594 -0.60 23.00 -7.87
CA LYS A 594 0.31 22.20 -8.67
C LYS A 594 -0.27 21.73 -10.02
N ILE A 595 -1.47 22.17 -10.37
CA ILE A 595 -2.18 21.73 -11.60
C ILE A 595 -1.35 21.95 -12.87
N ASN A 596 -0.61 23.05 -12.94
CA ASN A 596 0.14 23.47 -14.12
C ASN A 596 1.66 23.39 -13.95
N GLN A 597 2.17 22.63 -12.98
CA GLN A 597 3.61 22.49 -12.78
C GLN A 597 4.28 21.73 -13.95
N LYS A 598 5.52 22.15 -14.25
CA LYS A 598 6.34 21.60 -15.35
C LYS A 598 7.52 20.75 -14.86
N ARG A 599 7.40 20.26 -13.63
CA ARG A 599 8.38 19.38 -12.99
C ARG A 599 7.70 18.46 -11.97
N ALA A 600 8.28 17.32 -11.66
CA ALA A 600 7.85 16.49 -10.55
C ALA A 600 8.16 17.19 -9.21
N SER A 601 7.21 17.26 -8.29
CA SER A 601 7.37 17.95 -6.99
C SER A 601 6.86 17.15 -5.80
N GLY A 602 6.65 15.86 -5.96
CA GLY A 602 6.19 14.94 -4.91
C GLY A 602 6.39 13.49 -5.33
N PHE A 603 6.28 12.59 -4.36
CA PHE A 603 6.49 11.15 -4.63
C PHE A 603 5.36 10.57 -5.50
N PHE A 604 4.12 11.01 -5.28
CA PHE A 604 2.93 10.42 -5.87
C PHE A 604 2.34 11.26 -7.01
N ASP A 605 2.62 12.58 -7.04
CA ASP A 605 1.99 13.47 -8.01
C ASP A 605 2.38 13.10 -9.45
N MET A 606 1.36 12.89 -10.30
CA MET A 606 1.53 12.70 -11.74
C MET A 606 1.72 14.03 -12.47
N ALA A 607 1.09 15.10 -12.00
CA ALA A 607 1.24 16.43 -12.57
C ALA A 607 2.73 16.82 -12.62
N GLY A 608 3.24 17.19 -13.80
CA GLY A 608 4.64 17.49 -14.07
C GLY A 608 5.57 16.27 -14.11
N ASN A 609 5.04 15.05 -14.07
CA ASN A 609 5.81 13.81 -14.24
C ASN A 609 5.57 13.22 -15.63
N THR A 610 6.44 13.54 -16.56
CA THR A 610 6.29 13.14 -17.97
C THR A 610 6.21 11.63 -18.18
N VAL A 611 7.02 10.84 -17.47
CA VAL A 611 7.01 9.37 -17.68
C VAL A 611 5.74 8.68 -17.17
N LYS A 612 5.02 9.27 -16.21
CA LYS A 612 3.71 8.78 -15.80
C LYS A 612 2.59 9.25 -16.74
N LEU A 613 2.68 10.48 -17.24
CA LEU A 613 1.68 11.06 -18.15
C LEU A 613 1.75 10.44 -19.55
N ALA A 614 2.94 10.17 -20.06
CA ALA A 614 3.15 9.69 -21.43
C ALA A 614 2.44 8.39 -21.75
N TYR A 615 2.29 7.49 -20.78
CA TYR A 615 1.69 6.17 -20.97
C TYR A 615 0.17 6.14 -20.81
N GLN A 616 -0.48 7.21 -20.38
CA GLN A 616 -1.91 7.18 -20.08
C GLN A 616 -2.78 6.72 -21.27
N PRO A 617 -2.58 7.18 -22.52
CA PRO A 617 -3.34 6.66 -23.65
C PRO A 617 -3.12 5.17 -23.91
N ALA A 618 -1.89 4.67 -23.77
CA ALA A 618 -1.56 3.26 -23.94
C ALA A 618 -2.17 2.39 -22.82
N CYS A 619 -2.12 2.86 -21.58
CA CYS A 619 -2.74 2.18 -20.45
C CYS A 619 -4.26 2.09 -20.59
N ALA A 620 -4.91 3.19 -21.00
CA ALA A 620 -6.34 3.22 -21.28
C ALA A 620 -6.74 2.24 -22.39
N ALA A 621 -5.90 2.06 -23.44
CA ALA A 621 -6.12 1.08 -24.49
C ALA A 621 -6.04 -0.36 -23.94
N MET A 622 -4.96 -0.69 -23.23
CA MET A 622 -4.76 -2.03 -22.69
C MET A 622 -5.84 -2.43 -21.69
N PHE A 623 -6.22 -1.52 -20.78
CA PHE A 623 -7.17 -1.80 -19.70
C PHE A 623 -8.62 -1.55 -20.13
N ARG A 624 -8.96 -0.30 -20.45
CA ARG A 624 -10.33 0.18 -20.60
C ARG A 624 -10.94 -0.21 -21.96
N ARG A 625 -10.18 -0.07 -23.07
CA ARG A 625 -10.59 -0.57 -24.39
C ARG A 625 -10.57 -2.09 -24.46
N GLY A 626 -9.82 -2.74 -23.54
CA GLY A 626 -9.78 -4.19 -23.42
C GLY A 626 -8.86 -4.87 -24.45
N ASP A 627 -7.75 -4.24 -24.82
CA ASP A 627 -6.77 -4.83 -25.74
C ASP A 627 -6.12 -6.09 -25.14
N VAL A 628 -5.98 -6.15 -23.82
CA VAL A 628 -5.54 -7.34 -23.09
C VAL A 628 -6.75 -8.21 -22.76
N ALA A 629 -6.68 -9.49 -23.08
CA ALA A 629 -7.72 -10.47 -22.75
C ALA A 629 -7.65 -10.87 -21.26
N GLU A 630 -8.80 -11.14 -20.68
CA GLU A 630 -8.88 -11.75 -19.36
C GLU A 630 -8.32 -13.18 -19.37
N GLY A 631 -7.71 -13.60 -18.27
CA GLY A 631 -7.22 -14.96 -18.08
C GLY A 631 -8.33 -15.99 -18.27
N LYS A 632 -8.00 -17.10 -18.90
CA LYS A 632 -8.95 -18.16 -19.30
C LYS A 632 -9.44 -18.95 -18.10
N THR A 633 -8.55 -19.20 -17.14
CA THR A 633 -8.81 -20.02 -15.95
C THR A 633 -8.95 -19.11 -14.73
N VAL A 634 -9.93 -19.40 -13.87
CA VAL A 634 -10.08 -18.77 -12.55
C VAL A 634 -9.73 -19.79 -11.49
N ILE A 635 -8.74 -19.46 -10.64
CA ILE A 635 -8.37 -20.27 -9.47
C ILE A 635 -9.06 -19.67 -8.26
N LEU A 636 -9.86 -20.48 -7.57
CA LEU A 636 -10.54 -20.12 -6.34
C LEU A 636 -9.77 -20.60 -5.12
N GLY A 637 -9.57 -19.74 -4.14
CA GLY A 637 -9.03 -20.08 -2.82
C GLY A 637 -10.12 -19.98 -1.76
N GLY A 638 -10.44 -21.08 -1.07
CA GLY A 638 -11.52 -21.11 -0.08
C GLY A 638 -11.16 -20.36 1.22
N MET A 639 -11.93 -19.32 1.55
CA MET A 639 -11.79 -18.54 2.78
C MET A 639 -13.14 -18.04 3.27
N ASP A 640 -13.84 -18.83 4.06
CA ASP A 640 -15.05 -18.39 4.76
C ASP A 640 -14.73 -17.50 5.98
N ALA A 641 -15.78 -17.01 6.65
CA ALA A 641 -15.62 -16.12 7.81
C ALA A 641 -14.92 -16.81 9.00
N VAL A 642 -15.08 -18.11 9.16
CA VAL A 642 -14.41 -18.87 10.23
C VAL A 642 -12.92 -18.97 9.94
N LYS A 643 -12.56 -19.31 8.69
CA LYS A 643 -11.16 -19.37 8.24
C LYS A 643 -10.48 -18.02 8.30
N GLU A 644 -11.16 -16.96 7.89
CA GLU A 644 -10.62 -15.59 7.95
C GLU A 644 -10.30 -15.18 9.40
N LEU A 645 -11.24 -15.43 10.33
CA LEU A 645 -11.01 -15.14 11.75
C LEU A 645 -9.83 -15.95 12.31
N GLU A 646 -9.69 -17.22 11.95
CA GLU A 646 -8.52 -18.04 12.34
C GLU A 646 -7.21 -17.49 11.75
N LEU A 647 -7.20 -17.02 10.51
CA LEU A 647 -6.04 -16.35 9.92
C LEU A 647 -5.68 -15.08 10.72
N PHE A 648 -6.69 -14.31 11.11
CA PHE A 648 -6.49 -13.08 11.89
C PHE A 648 -5.91 -13.34 13.28
N LYS A 649 -6.45 -14.32 14.03
CA LYS A 649 -5.91 -14.77 15.32
C LYS A 649 -4.43 -15.12 15.25
N HIS A 650 -3.99 -15.66 14.11
CA HIS A 650 -2.60 -16.06 13.87
C HIS A 650 -1.75 -15.01 13.13
N GLY A 651 -2.26 -13.78 12.92
CA GLY A 651 -1.56 -12.69 12.23
C GLY A 651 -1.23 -12.98 10.78
N LYS A 652 -2.00 -13.85 10.11
CA LYS A 652 -1.84 -14.19 8.70
C LYS A 652 -2.64 -13.24 7.80
N ARG A 653 -2.27 -13.17 6.53
CA ARG A 653 -2.94 -12.33 5.54
C ARG A 653 -4.22 -12.98 5.02
N PHE A 654 -5.17 -12.14 4.57
CA PHE A 654 -6.43 -12.58 3.94
C PHE A 654 -6.25 -12.70 2.42
N ASN A 655 -5.43 -13.63 1.99
CA ASN A 655 -5.13 -13.91 0.58
C ASN A 655 -4.62 -15.35 0.43
N PHE A 656 -4.25 -15.76 -0.79
CA PHE A 656 -3.74 -17.11 -1.07
C PHE A 656 -2.59 -17.53 -0.16
N GLN A 657 -1.62 -16.64 0.10
CA GLN A 657 -0.53 -16.95 1.02
C GLN A 657 -1.02 -17.33 2.42
N GLY A 658 -2.01 -16.62 2.94
CA GLY A 658 -2.61 -16.90 4.25
C GLY A 658 -3.28 -18.26 4.32
N ILE A 659 -4.01 -18.64 3.29
CA ILE A 659 -4.70 -19.94 3.21
C ILE A 659 -3.82 -21.09 2.74
N GLY A 660 -2.53 -20.84 2.46
CA GLY A 660 -1.57 -21.89 2.09
C GLY A 660 -1.46 -22.19 0.60
N LEU A 661 -2.00 -21.34 -0.28
CA LEU A 661 -1.83 -21.40 -1.73
C LEU A 661 -0.66 -20.52 -2.20
N ASP A 662 -0.03 -20.88 -3.31
CA ASP A 662 1.05 -20.07 -3.89
C ASP A 662 0.46 -18.80 -4.57
N PRO A 663 0.80 -17.59 -4.11
CA PRO A 663 0.27 -16.36 -4.69
C PRO A 663 0.73 -16.13 -6.15
N ARG A 664 1.80 -16.78 -6.62
CA ARG A 664 2.28 -16.69 -8.01
C ARG A 664 1.28 -17.25 -9.03
N LEU A 665 0.29 -18.03 -8.58
CA LEU A 665 -0.85 -18.43 -9.41
C LEU A 665 -1.53 -17.22 -10.07
N GLY A 666 -1.57 -16.06 -9.36
CA GLY A 666 -2.08 -14.81 -9.91
C GLY A 666 -1.29 -14.23 -11.08
N LEU A 667 -0.03 -14.61 -11.30
CA LEU A 667 0.74 -14.18 -12.48
C LEU A 667 0.35 -14.97 -13.73
N LEU A 668 -0.21 -16.16 -13.56
CA LEU A 668 -0.48 -17.13 -14.63
C LEU A 668 -1.96 -17.24 -14.98
N HIS A 669 -2.83 -17.07 -13.99
CA HIS A 669 -4.27 -17.25 -14.06
C HIS A 669 -5.02 -16.11 -13.37
N ARG A 670 -6.29 -15.94 -13.64
CA ARG A 670 -7.17 -15.15 -12.78
C ARG A 670 -7.31 -15.84 -11.43
N THR A 671 -7.37 -15.07 -10.38
CA THR A 671 -7.52 -15.60 -9.01
C THR A 671 -8.62 -14.87 -8.27
N ALA A 672 -9.28 -15.58 -7.34
CA ALA A 672 -10.23 -14.99 -6.41
C ALA A 672 -10.34 -15.81 -5.12
N LEU A 673 -10.73 -15.16 -4.03
CA LEU A 673 -11.12 -15.82 -2.78
C LEU A 673 -12.61 -16.19 -2.85
N ASP A 674 -12.91 -17.46 -2.71
CA ASP A 674 -14.28 -17.92 -2.53
C ASP A 674 -14.64 -17.82 -1.05
N LEU A 675 -15.65 -16.99 -0.76
CA LEU A 675 -16.04 -16.68 0.63
C LEU A 675 -17.06 -17.66 1.22
N THR A 676 -17.46 -18.68 0.45
CA THR A 676 -18.21 -19.83 0.95
C THR A 676 -17.32 -20.93 1.50
N GLY A 677 -16.00 -20.82 1.24
CA GLY A 677 -14.97 -21.80 1.61
C GLY A 677 -14.66 -22.82 0.54
N GLU A 678 -15.30 -22.74 -0.64
CA GLU A 678 -15.00 -23.61 -1.77
C GLU A 678 -13.63 -23.29 -2.37
N GLN A 679 -12.90 -24.31 -2.74
CA GLN A 679 -11.59 -24.18 -3.37
C GLN A 679 -11.55 -24.96 -4.68
N THR A 680 -10.79 -24.47 -5.65
CA THR A 680 -10.53 -25.22 -6.88
C THR A 680 -9.91 -26.59 -6.56
N ASP A 681 -10.56 -27.68 -6.95
CA ASP A 681 -10.17 -29.06 -6.60
C ASP A 681 -8.76 -29.40 -7.05
N LYS A 682 -8.40 -29.01 -8.27
CA LYS A 682 -7.09 -29.28 -8.84
C LYS A 682 -6.36 -27.97 -9.13
N ILE A 683 -5.51 -27.56 -8.19
CA ILE A 683 -4.63 -26.41 -8.36
C ILE A 683 -3.61 -26.74 -9.45
N PRO A 684 -3.47 -25.91 -10.50
CA PRO A 684 -2.47 -26.13 -11.54
C PRO A 684 -1.06 -26.06 -10.94
N GLU A 685 -0.17 -26.90 -11.47
CA GLU A 685 1.26 -26.70 -11.23
C GLU A 685 1.69 -25.35 -11.79
N ILE A 686 2.57 -24.66 -11.07
CA ILE A 686 3.11 -23.40 -11.54
C ILE A 686 4.26 -23.74 -12.50
N PRO A 687 4.10 -23.61 -13.82
CA PRO A 687 5.13 -23.94 -14.79
C PRO A 687 6.17 -22.82 -14.85
N ILE A 688 6.85 -22.56 -13.73
CA ILE A 688 8.00 -21.66 -13.71
C ILE A 688 9.16 -22.41 -14.35
N ARG A 689 9.53 -22.00 -15.55
CA ARG A 689 10.79 -22.46 -16.13
C ARG A 689 11.93 -21.76 -15.40
N GLN A 690 12.60 -22.50 -14.55
CA GLN A 690 13.80 -22.03 -13.85
C GLN A 690 15.04 -22.59 -14.54
N SER A 691 15.92 -21.69 -14.99
CA SER A 691 17.26 -22.03 -15.43
C SER A 691 18.25 -21.22 -14.59
N GLY A 692 18.84 -21.86 -13.58
CA GLY A 692 19.70 -21.20 -12.63
C GLY A 692 18.97 -20.11 -11.81
N ARG A 693 19.28 -18.83 -12.05
CA ARG A 693 18.63 -17.66 -11.40
C ARG A 693 17.66 -16.92 -12.31
N VAL A 694 17.26 -17.51 -13.41
CA VAL A 694 16.32 -16.95 -14.37
C VAL A 694 14.97 -17.67 -14.20
N PHE A 695 13.91 -16.88 -14.03
CA PHE A 695 12.53 -17.35 -13.92
C PHE A 695 11.72 -16.80 -15.10
N THR A 696 11.03 -17.64 -15.82
CA THR A 696 10.16 -17.23 -16.92
C THR A 696 8.71 -17.53 -16.58
N TYR A 697 7.84 -16.55 -16.76
CA TYR A 697 6.39 -16.62 -16.56
C TYR A 697 5.68 -16.35 -17.90
N SER A 698 4.58 -17.06 -18.15
CA SER A 698 3.65 -16.77 -19.23
C SER A 698 2.23 -16.96 -18.73
N SER A 699 1.37 -15.96 -18.96
CA SER A 699 -0.05 -16.07 -18.64
C SER A 699 -0.75 -17.15 -19.46
N ASP A 700 -1.89 -17.65 -19.00
CA ASP A 700 -2.68 -18.65 -19.71
C ASP A 700 -3.30 -18.13 -21.03
N THR A 701 -3.28 -16.82 -21.24
CA THR A 701 -3.63 -16.19 -22.52
C THR A 701 -2.44 -16.06 -23.47
N GLU A 702 -1.21 -16.31 -22.99
CA GLU A 702 0.05 -16.08 -23.70
C GLU A 702 0.29 -14.62 -24.10
N GLN A 703 -0.53 -13.69 -23.61
CA GLN A 703 -0.41 -12.28 -23.93
C GLN A 703 0.55 -11.53 -22.99
N LEU A 704 0.71 -12.03 -21.76
CA LEU A 704 1.61 -11.47 -20.75
C LEU A 704 2.75 -12.46 -20.52
N SER A 705 3.99 -11.99 -20.64
CA SER A 705 5.17 -12.79 -20.35
C SER A 705 6.21 -11.98 -19.61
N ALA A 706 7.00 -12.64 -18.78
CA ALA A 706 8.06 -12.01 -18.04
C ALA A 706 9.27 -12.92 -17.90
N VAL A 707 10.44 -12.33 -17.94
CA VAL A 707 11.70 -12.95 -17.54
C VAL A 707 12.24 -12.20 -16.35
N MET A 708 12.36 -12.87 -15.21
CA MET A 708 13.03 -12.32 -14.03
C MET A 708 14.43 -12.89 -13.96
N GLU A 709 15.44 -12.03 -14.05
CA GLU A 709 16.84 -12.40 -13.89
C GLU A 709 17.47 -11.58 -12.77
N LEU A 710 17.89 -12.26 -11.70
CA LEU A 710 18.38 -11.61 -10.49
C LEU A 710 19.74 -10.90 -10.66
N LYS A 711 20.50 -11.20 -11.71
CA LYS A 711 21.83 -10.63 -11.94
C LYS A 711 21.83 -9.48 -12.94
N ASN A 712 21.18 -9.69 -14.10
CA ASN A 712 21.21 -8.74 -15.22
C ASN A 712 19.92 -7.91 -15.32
N GLY A 713 18.95 -8.23 -14.50
CA GLY A 713 17.63 -7.62 -14.51
C GLY A 713 16.67 -8.36 -15.46
N GLY A 714 15.38 -8.25 -15.16
CA GLY A 714 14.30 -8.89 -15.91
C GLY A 714 13.60 -7.97 -16.91
N ASN A 715 12.60 -8.51 -17.58
CA ASN A 715 11.70 -7.75 -18.43
C ASN A 715 10.27 -8.30 -18.35
N TYR A 716 9.34 -7.47 -18.77
CA TYR A 716 7.92 -7.82 -18.89
C TYR A 716 7.42 -7.40 -20.27
N THR A 717 6.65 -8.26 -20.91
CA THR A 717 6.11 -8.01 -22.23
C THR A 717 4.60 -8.22 -22.28
N VAL A 718 3.93 -7.39 -23.09
CA VAL A 718 2.54 -7.56 -23.50
C VAL A 718 2.49 -7.74 -25.01
N ASN A 719 1.78 -8.78 -25.46
CA ASN A 719 1.68 -9.14 -26.87
C ASN A 719 0.21 -9.43 -27.25
N THR A 720 -0.54 -8.39 -27.54
CA THR A 720 -1.93 -8.48 -27.98
C THR A 720 -2.06 -8.12 -29.47
N PRO A 721 -3.19 -8.34 -30.12
CA PRO A 721 -3.40 -7.90 -31.50
C PRO A 721 -3.21 -6.40 -31.72
N ASN A 722 -3.56 -5.55 -30.72
CA ASN A 722 -3.64 -4.09 -30.89
C ASN A 722 -2.65 -3.32 -30.02
N SER A 723 -2.01 -3.96 -29.05
CA SER A 723 -1.08 -3.34 -28.10
C SER A 723 0.13 -4.22 -27.86
N LYS A 724 1.32 -3.62 -27.86
CA LYS A 724 2.57 -4.26 -27.48
C LYS A 724 3.23 -3.44 -26.37
N LEU A 725 3.89 -4.12 -25.47
CA LEU A 725 4.71 -3.49 -24.41
C LEU A 725 5.99 -4.29 -24.23
N PHE A 726 7.08 -3.60 -24.16
CA PHE A 726 8.33 -4.07 -23.57
C PHE A 726 8.70 -3.13 -22.42
N THR A 727 8.97 -3.66 -21.25
CA THR A 727 9.53 -2.89 -20.14
C THR A 727 10.52 -3.74 -19.38
N GLY A 728 11.69 -3.17 -19.07
CA GLY A 728 12.72 -3.88 -18.33
C GLY A 728 14.12 -3.61 -18.82
N PHE A 729 15.02 -4.46 -18.34
CA PHE A 729 16.44 -4.38 -18.65
C PHE A 729 16.69 -4.86 -20.08
N GLN A 730 17.56 -4.15 -20.75
CA GLN A 730 17.86 -4.37 -22.16
C GLN A 730 18.78 -5.58 -22.33
N THR A 731 18.57 -6.30 -23.42
CA THR A 731 19.43 -7.38 -23.89
C THR A 731 19.93 -7.02 -25.28
N ASP A 732 21.03 -7.62 -25.74
CA ASP A 732 21.52 -7.47 -27.11
C ASP A 732 20.58 -8.13 -28.13
N ASP A 733 19.61 -8.94 -27.64
CA ASP A 733 18.68 -9.68 -28.45
C ASP A 733 17.49 -8.82 -28.88
N THR A 734 16.96 -9.15 -30.06
CA THR A 734 15.70 -8.57 -30.55
C THR A 734 14.51 -9.20 -29.81
N VAL A 735 13.65 -8.34 -29.21
CA VAL A 735 12.40 -8.75 -28.58
C VAL A 735 11.32 -8.90 -29.68
N SER A 736 10.91 -10.11 -29.94
CA SER A 736 9.85 -10.40 -30.92
C SER A 736 8.49 -10.50 -30.25
N LEU A 737 7.58 -9.62 -30.65
CA LEU A 737 6.19 -9.56 -30.17
C LEU A 737 5.24 -9.87 -31.34
N LYS A 738 5.37 -11.07 -31.92
CA LYS A 738 4.60 -11.59 -33.04
C LYS A 738 4.74 -10.73 -34.32
N ASP A 739 3.93 -9.67 -34.45
CA ASP A 739 3.89 -8.82 -35.63
C ASP A 739 4.85 -7.60 -35.54
N VAL A 740 5.49 -7.42 -34.40
CA VAL A 740 6.39 -6.29 -34.12
C VAL A 740 7.66 -6.80 -33.45
N SER A 741 8.81 -6.39 -33.96
CA SER A 741 10.11 -6.65 -33.35
C SER A 741 10.74 -5.35 -32.85
N ILE A 742 11.31 -5.39 -31.65
CA ILE A 742 11.96 -4.28 -30.97
C ILE A 742 13.41 -4.64 -30.73
N LYS A 743 14.35 -3.81 -31.18
CA LYS A 743 15.75 -3.93 -30.82
C LYS A 743 16.17 -2.65 -30.08
N CYS A 744 16.48 -2.76 -28.80
CA CYS A 744 16.89 -1.64 -27.97
C CYS A 744 18.39 -1.37 -28.10
N GLY A 745 18.77 -0.10 -28.11
CA GLY A 745 20.15 0.35 -27.90
C GLY A 745 20.42 0.66 -26.42
N LYS A 746 21.64 1.04 -26.09
CA LYS A 746 22.07 1.33 -24.72
C LYS A 746 21.38 2.55 -24.13
N THR A 747 20.94 2.47 -22.88
CA THR A 747 20.37 3.57 -22.08
C THR A 747 21.15 3.75 -20.79
N ARG A 748 20.96 4.91 -20.12
CA ARG A 748 21.66 5.25 -18.86
C ARG A 748 21.47 4.22 -17.73
N LEU A 749 20.29 3.61 -17.65
CA LEU A 749 19.94 2.59 -16.65
C LEU A 749 20.01 1.16 -17.20
N ASN A 750 20.47 0.98 -18.46
CA ASN A 750 20.30 -0.27 -19.20
C ASN A 750 18.86 -0.81 -19.16
N TRP A 751 17.90 0.11 -19.12
CA TRP A 751 16.48 -0.18 -18.91
C TRP A 751 15.62 0.80 -19.73
N ALA A 752 14.48 0.32 -20.24
CA ALA A 752 13.52 1.15 -20.95
C ALA A 752 12.09 0.60 -20.81
N THR A 753 11.11 1.47 -21.01
CA THR A 753 9.70 1.10 -21.23
C THR A 753 9.29 1.58 -22.60
N ILE A 754 8.77 0.68 -23.46
CA ILE A 754 8.30 0.96 -24.81
C ILE A 754 6.91 0.36 -24.99
N ALA A 755 5.91 1.22 -25.19
CA ALA A 755 4.54 0.82 -25.52
C ALA A 755 4.23 1.17 -26.97
N ILE A 756 3.59 0.27 -27.70
CA ILE A 756 3.24 0.40 -29.12
C ILE A 756 1.77 0.04 -29.25
N VAL A 757 0.92 1.03 -29.52
CA VAL A 757 -0.54 0.86 -29.47
C VAL A 757 -1.18 1.37 -30.74
N SER A 758 -1.96 0.51 -31.38
CA SER A 758 -2.84 0.92 -32.48
C SER A 758 -4.01 1.73 -31.95
N MET A 759 -4.03 3.02 -32.26
CA MET A 759 -5.00 3.96 -31.69
C MET A 759 -6.39 3.86 -32.36
N ASN A 760 -6.46 3.34 -33.59
CA ASN A 760 -7.72 3.08 -34.28
C ASN A 760 -8.25 1.66 -34.13
N GLY A 761 -7.66 0.88 -33.20
CA GLY A 761 -8.18 -0.45 -32.81
C GLY A 761 -7.92 -1.59 -33.82
N ASN A 762 -7.20 -1.32 -34.90
CA ASN A 762 -6.77 -2.37 -35.84
C ASN A 762 -5.57 -3.15 -35.28
N ASN A 763 -5.41 -4.40 -35.73
CA ASN A 763 -4.16 -5.12 -35.45
C ASN A 763 -3.01 -4.53 -36.32
N PHE A 764 -1.78 -5.02 -36.10
CA PHE A 764 -0.58 -4.53 -36.82
C PHE A 764 -0.43 -5.11 -38.25
N ASP A 765 -1.51 -5.54 -38.87
CA ASP A 765 -1.55 -6.09 -40.22
C ASP A 765 -2.35 -5.16 -41.15
N PRO A 766 -1.71 -4.41 -42.05
CA PRO A 766 -2.39 -3.49 -42.95
C PRO A 766 -3.48 -4.15 -43.81
N ALA A 767 -3.34 -5.44 -44.12
CA ALA A 767 -4.34 -6.19 -44.90
C ALA A 767 -5.72 -6.24 -44.22
N THR A 768 -5.78 -6.07 -42.89
CA THR A 768 -7.01 -6.08 -42.09
C THR A 768 -7.66 -4.70 -41.94
N ALA A 769 -7.00 -3.66 -42.37
CA ALA A 769 -7.43 -2.25 -42.15
C ALA A 769 -8.29 -1.65 -43.26
N ASN A 770 -8.82 -2.49 -44.19
CA ASN A 770 -9.71 -2.05 -45.29
C ASN A 770 -9.18 -0.85 -46.09
N GLY A 771 -7.88 -0.84 -46.37
CA GLY A 771 -7.21 0.24 -47.12
C GLY A 771 -6.95 1.55 -46.36
N LYS A 772 -7.30 1.62 -45.09
CA LYS A 772 -6.99 2.77 -44.21
C LYS A 772 -5.64 2.54 -43.55
N PRO A 773 -4.85 3.60 -43.31
CA PRO A 773 -3.60 3.45 -42.55
C PRO A 773 -3.89 3.06 -41.10
N ILE A 774 -3.09 2.16 -40.54
CA ILE A 774 -3.11 1.86 -39.10
C ILE A 774 -2.28 2.94 -38.41
N ARG A 775 -2.93 3.69 -37.52
CA ARG A 775 -2.29 4.75 -36.74
C ARG A 775 -1.82 4.21 -35.40
N ILE A 776 -0.53 4.30 -35.17
CA ILE A 776 0.13 3.73 -33.99
C ILE A 776 0.76 4.83 -33.16
N LEU A 777 0.47 4.89 -31.87
CA LEU A 777 1.21 5.68 -30.89
C LEU A 777 2.32 4.79 -30.29
N VAL A 778 3.56 5.26 -30.40
CA VAL A 778 4.70 4.66 -29.72
C VAL A 778 5.13 5.59 -28.60
N THR A 779 5.20 5.06 -27.40
CA THR A 779 5.72 5.76 -26.22
C THR A 779 6.96 5.05 -25.73
N ALA A 780 8.08 5.79 -25.62
CA ALA A 780 9.36 5.22 -25.19
C ALA A 780 10.03 6.14 -24.16
N THR A 781 10.28 5.63 -22.96
CA THR A 781 10.95 6.38 -21.89
C THR A 781 11.98 5.54 -21.15
N GLY A 782 12.99 6.22 -20.61
CA GLY A 782 13.97 5.73 -19.68
C GLY A 782 13.98 6.61 -18.43
N GLN A 783 15.15 7.14 -18.08
CA GLN A 783 15.32 8.03 -16.94
C GLN A 783 14.61 9.37 -17.15
N MET A 784 14.04 9.91 -16.07
CA MET A 784 13.50 11.27 -16.00
C MET A 784 14.08 11.98 -14.77
N LEU A 785 14.47 13.26 -14.93
CA LEU A 785 14.94 14.12 -13.84
C LEU A 785 14.34 15.51 -13.99
N ASN A 786 14.19 16.26 -12.89
CA ASN A 786 14.02 17.72 -13.01
C ASN A 786 15.38 18.37 -13.30
N THR A 787 15.38 19.56 -13.90
CA THR A 787 16.60 20.37 -14.07
C THR A 787 17.25 20.61 -12.71
N ASP A 788 18.54 20.38 -12.58
CA ASP A 788 19.34 20.53 -11.35
C ASP A 788 18.86 19.67 -10.16
N MET A 789 18.13 18.61 -10.41
CA MET A 789 17.73 17.65 -9.38
C MET A 789 18.94 16.84 -8.90
N VAL A 790 19.04 16.66 -7.58
CA VAL A 790 20.13 15.87 -6.99
C VAL A 790 19.57 14.66 -6.29
N ILE A 791 19.82 13.48 -6.85
CA ILE A 791 19.51 12.19 -6.24
C ILE A 791 20.67 11.75 -5.37
N GLU A 792 20.40 11.42 -4.12
CA GLU A 792 21.35 10.84 -3.19
C GLU A 792 21.05 9.35 -3.01
N GLN A 793 22.09 8.52 -3.21
CA GLN A 793 21.99 7.07 -2.98
C GLN A 793 22.23 6.77 -1.50
N LEU A 794 21.26 6.10 -0.87
CA LEU A 794 21.32 5.68 0.53
C LEU A 794 21.33 4.14 0.62
N GLY A 795 22.53 3.58 0.76
CA GLY A 795 22.71 2.13 0.74
C GLY A 795 22.46 1.54 -0.66
N ARG A 796 22.09 0.26 -0.73
CA ARG A 796 22.07 -0.51 -1.99
C ARG A 796 20.91 -0.14 -2.92
N ASN A 797 19.72 0.05 -2.39
CA ASN A 797 18.47 0.14 -3.17
C ASN A 797 17.56 1.28 -2.70
N ARG A 798 18.09 2.30 -2.07
CA ARG A 798 17.31 3.43 -1.57
C ARG A 798 17.88 4.74 -2.01
N ILE A 799 17.01 5.64 -2.40
CA ILE A 799 17.38 6.99 -2.82
C ILE A 799 16.50 8.03 -2.14
N THR A 800 17.02 9.24 -2.11
CA THR A 800 16.27 10.44 -1.73
C THR A 800 16.71 11.63 -2.56
N VAL A 801 15.90 12.65 -2.60
CA VAL A 801 16.29 13.99 -3.02
C VAL A 801 16.24 14.97 -1.84
N GLY A 802 15.73 14.52 -0.67
CA GLY A 802 15.44 15.41 0.44
C GLY A 802 14.58 16.58 -0.03
N SER A 803 15.10 17.80 0.09
CA SER A 803 14.51 19.03 -0.45
C SER A 803 15.03 19.44 -1.83
N ARG A 804 15.99 18.70 -2.42
CA ARG A 804 16.72 19.05 -3.67
C ARG A 804 15.99 18.56 -4.92
N TRP A 805 14.71 18.89 -5.03
CA TRP A 805 13.87 18.50 -6.17
C TRP A 805 14.28 19.15 -7.51
N GLY A 806 15.20 20.12 -7.52
CA GLY A 806 15.55 20.86 -8.72
C GLY A 806 14.47 21.86 -9.15
N LYS A 807 14.53 22.28 -10.40
CA LYS A 807 13.65 23.31 -11.00
C LYS A 807 13.01 22.82 -12.31
N GLU A 808 12.11 23.59 -12.87
CA GLU A 808 11.55 23.40 -14.21
C GLU A 808 12.62 23.66 -15.31
N PRO A 809 12.50 22.99 -16.48
CA PRO A 809 11.57 21.93 -16.80
C PRO A 809 12.01 20.56 -16.36
N VAL A 810 11.12 19.56 -16.46
CA VAL A 810 11.48 18.14 -16.42
C VAL A 810 12.27 17.76 -17.67
N LEU A 811 13.26 16.89 -17.49
CA LEU A 811 14.16 16.38 -18.53
C LEU A 811 13.98 14.88 -18.70
N CYS A 812 13.89 14.40 -19.95
CA CYS A 812 13.68 13.00 -20.27
C CYS A 812 14.86 12.42 -21.06
N GLU A 813 15.09 11.13 -20.89
CA GLU A 813 16.02 10.35 -21.70
C GLU A 813 15.34 9.92 -23.01
N GLY A 814 16.03 10.11 -24.13
CA GLY A 814 15.64 9.55 -25.43
C GLY A 814 16.15 8.11 -25.55
N ILE A 815 15.27 7.19 -25.87
CA ILE A 815 15.60 5.78 -26.00
C ILE A 815 16.03 5.48 -27.42
N PRO A 816 17.26 4.96 -27.65
CA PRO A 816 17.65 4.44 -28.95
C PRO A 816 17.05 3.03 -29.15
N PHE A 817 16.25 2.85 -30.20
CA PHE A 817 15.67 1.55 -30.55
C PHE A 817 15.22 1.51 -32.00
N SER A 818 15.13 0.30 -32.57
CA SER A 818 14.50 0.09 -33.87
C SER A 818 13.20 -0.69 -33.72
N LEU A 819 12.24 -0.35 -34.57
CA LEU A 819 10.97 -1.06 -34.71
C LEU A 819 10.86 -1.64 -36.10
N ARG A 820 10.48 -2.91 -36.17
CA ARG A 820 10.14 -3.60 -37.42
C ARG A 820 8.73 -4.15 -37.33
N PHE A 821 7.92 -3.87 -38.35
CA PHE A 821 6.53 -4.35 -38.47
C PHE A 821 6.49 -5.45 -39.54
N GLU A 822 6.39 -6.71 -39.12
CA GLU A 822 6.62 -7.88 -39.96
C GLU A 822 5.67 -7.98 -41.17
N LYS A 823 4.44 -7.47 -41.05
CA LYS A 823 3.42 -7.54 -42.10
C LYS A 823 3.24 -6.25 -42.88
N ALA A 824 3.86 -5.15 -42.50
CA ALA A 824 3.80 -3.91 -43.25
C ALA A 824 4.75 -3.92 -44.44
N LYS A 825 4.34 -3.31 -45.57
CA LYS A 825 5.20 -3.11 -46.73
C LYS A 825 5.96 -1.77 -46.66
N ALA A 826 5.32 -0.79 -46.05
CA ALA A 826 5.89 0.55 -45.88
C ALA A 826 5.28 1.19 -44.61
N LEU A 827 6.00 2.13 -44.04
CA LEU A 827 5.54 2.94 -42.92
C LEU A 827 5.98 4.39 -43.08
N LYS A 828 5.20 5.31 -42.48
CA LYS A 828 5.59 6.69 -42.20
C LYS A 828 5.71 6.87 -40.69
N CYS A 829 6.74 7.56 -40.24
CA CYS A 829 6.99 7.81 -38.84
C CYS A 829 7.22 9.29 -38.57
N PHE A 830 6.60 9.80 -37.51
CA PHE A 830 6.68 11.21 -37.11
C PHE A 830 7.03 11.28 -35.61
N PRO A 831 8.10 11.97 -35.21
CA PRO A 831 8.30 12.32 -33.80
C PRO A 831 7.27 13.37 -33.42
N LEU A 832 6.74 13.29 -32.18
CA LEU A 832 5.75 14.22 -31.70
C LEU A 832 6.38 15.25 -30.77
N ASP A 833 5.80 16.44 -30.70
CA ASP A 833 6.13 17.44 -29.67
C ASP A 833 5.41 17.13 -28.35
N GLU A 834 5.61 17.99 -27.35
CA GLU A 834 5.02 17.85 -26.00
C GLU A 834 3.50 17.93 -25.99
N ASP A 835 2.92 18.52 -27.03
CA ASP A 835 1.47 18.67 -27.23
C ASP A 835 0.89 17.53 -28.11
N GLY A 836 1.73 16.60 -28.59
CA GLY A 836 1.33 15.47 -29.42
C GLY A 836 1.21 15.78 -30.92
N ASN A 837 1.69 16.93 -31.39
CA ASN A 837 1.67 17.30 -32.82
C ASN A 837 2.87 16.69 -33.57
N ARG A 838 2.68 16.33 -34.84
CA ARG A 838 3.72 15.77 -35.69
C ARG A 838 4.81 16.80 -36.01
N ARG A 839 6.07 16.37 -35.88
CA ARG A 839 7.23 17.06 -36.45
C ARG A 839 7.60 16.45 -37.82
N ASP A 840 8.77 16.78 -38.35
CA ASP A 840 9.24 16.28 -39.67
C ASP A 840 9.31 14.77 -39.71
N GLU A 841 8.92 14.17 -40.84
CA GLU A 841 8.88 12.72 -41.09
C GLU A 841 10.29 12.10 -40.95
N ILE A 842 10.37 11.03 -40.20
CA ILE A 842 11.59 10.20 -40.07
C ILE A 842 11.64 9.23 -41.26
N LYS A 843 12.79 9.15 -41.92
CA LYS A 843 13.01 8.16 -42.98
C LYS A 843 12.95 6.74 -42.43
N SER A 844 12.17 5.89 -43.08
CA SER A 844 12.07 4.45 -42.80
C SER A 844 12.79 3.65 -43.92
N ASP A 845 13.27 2.47 -43.57
CA ASP A 845 13.75 1.47 -44.51
C ASP A 845 12.67 0.34 -44.62
N GLY A 846 11.81 0.48 -45.64
CA GLY A 846 10.68 -0.41 -45.81
C GLY A 846 9.76 -0.45 -44.59
N ASN A 847 9.75 -1.57 -43.91
CA ASN A 847 8.93 -1.81 -42.71
C ASN A 847 9.67 -1.58 -41.38
N THR A 848 10.86 -0.97 -41.43
CA THR A 848 11.74 -0.73 -40.27
C THR A 848 11.99 0.75 -40.10
N VAL A 849 12.04 1.23 -38.84
CA VAL A 849 12.38 2.60 -38.48
C VAL A 849 13.33 2.63 -37.29
N GLU A 850 14.35 3.49 -37.39
CA GLU A 850 15.29 3.76 -36.29
C GLU A 850 14.84 5.01 -35.51
N LEU A 851 14.67 4.86 -34.20
CA LEU A 851 14.20 5.89 -33.29
C LEU A 851 15.28 6.17 -32.25
N GLY A 852 15.28 7.41 -31.69
CA GLY A 852 16.34 7.70 -30.74
C GLY A 852 16.38 9.13 -30.22
N PRO A 853 17.39 9.44 -29.37
CA PRO A 853 17.53 10.70 -28.66
C PRO A 853 17.66 11.94 -29.54
N GLN A 854 18.08 11.77 -30.80
CA GLN A 854 18.22 12.86 -31.80
C GLN A 854 16.88 13.56 -32.07
N TYR A 855 15.77 12.86 -31.88
CA TYR A 855 14.43 13.40 -32.09
C TYR A 855 13.87 14.16 -30.89
N LYS A 856 14.51 14.10 -29.74
CA LYS A 856 14.10 14.80 -28.49
C LYS A 856 12.60 14.66 -28.20
N THR A 857 12.10 13.43 -28.19
CA THR A 857 10.71 13.10 -27.91
C THR A 857 10.59 11.78 -27.17
N VAL A 858 9.50 11.61 -26.46
CA VAL A 858 9.06 10.33 -25.86
C VAL A 858 7.92 9.70 -26.65
N TRP A 859 7.39 10.41 -27.66
CA TRP A 859 6.25 9.97 -28.47
C TRP A 859 6.55 9.96 -29.95
N TYR A 860 6.08 8.93 -30.62
CA TYR A 860 6.13 8.86 -32.09
C TYR A 860 4.76 8.39 -32.61
N GLU A 861 4.36 8.93 -33.75
CA GLU A 861 3.22 8.42 -34.49
C GLU A 861 3.71 7.64 -35.72
N ILE A 862 3.21 6.43 -35.90
CA ILE A 862 3.52 5.58 -37.07
C ILE A 862 2.22 5.30 -37.82
N GLU A 863 2.29 5.41 -39.14
CA GLU A 863 1.25 4.98 -40.08
C GLU A 863 1.76 3.78 -40.86
N LEU A 864 1.11 2.61 -40.69
CA LEU A 864 1.39 1.41 -41.49
C LEU A 864 0.45 1.37 -42.71
N ARG A 865 1.03 0.96 -43.83
CA ARG A 865 0.33 0.82 -45.13
C ARG A 865 0.62 -0.53 -45.79
#